data_358a128c6caf745e23b26b0ff1c55b38
#
_entry.id   358a128c6caf745e23b26b0ff1c55b38
#
_cell.length_a   1.000
_cell.length_b   1.000
_cell.length_c   1.000
_cell.angle_alpha   90.00
_cell.angle_beta   90.00
_cell.angle_gamma   90.00
#
_symmetry.space_group_name_H-M   'P 1'
#
loop_
_entity.id
_entity.type
_entity.pdbx_description
1 polymer ?
#
loop_
_entity_poly.entity_id
_entity_poly.type
_entity_poly.pdbx_seq_one_letter_code
_entity_poly.pdbx_strand_id
1 'polypeptide(L)'
;MTRSSCSPAFPLRKTLLALTVGAITHSAAAVENDAGERQKNEETMVVQATPDSRFRAGGDLVVPAYLDGQVANGGRLGMLGEQNAMDVPFSIIGYTSKLIQDQQAKTITDVVSNDAGVQPVQGYGNYAETYRIRGLKFDGDDMTLSGLAGMVPRQVVDTAMLERVEIFKGANALLNGAASSGVGGMINLEPKRAEDIPTARVGVDYTSDSQVGGSLDLGRRFGDDNQFGARVNLVHREGEAAVESDKRRTTLASIGLDYRGERMRSSFDFGYQKKTFHGGPMGINISGVDFIPRLPDNTHNYTQKWAYSDIENEFGMLRMEYDIVDKWTAYASLGAQHAHEIGLYSASKLIDRAGNATAGRLDTNRYIDTASGMAGVRGEFATGFVSHKVNVGYSAKTQNDKTAWRMSKAADNPLVNIYDTQQVAPPANASFGGDYYDPLTSGRTRSQGWLLSDTLGVLDDTLLFTAGARHQKVVVRNYDKTTGLQSDAYDDSRWMPTYGVVYKPWQVISLYANHTEALQPGSNAPNSAANYGESVGIIHSKQNEVGMKADFGRIGGSLALFEIKMPSAFLDSQKRYGLNGEQRNRGVEFNLFGEPLYGLRLNASATWLKAELSKTKDGINDGKTAIGVPGFYAVLGAEYDIKPIDGLTATARLNHSGSQYADQANSKKIDSFTTLDLGVRYRLALNENQNQMTVRAGVDNVTDENYWSGADDSGTYLFRGEPRTFKVSVGYEF
;
A
#
# COMPACT_ATOMS: atom_id res chain seq x y z
N MET A 1 7.25 -44.74 -30.97
CA MET A 1 7.07 -45.53 -29.74
C MET A 1 6.69 -44.56 -28.65
N THR A 2 5.44 -44.61 -28.35
CA THR A 2 4.73 -43.75 -27.38
C THR A 2 5.06 -44.15 -25.94
N ARG A 3 5.37 -43.16 -25.08
CA ARG A 3 5.22 -43.33 -23.64
C ARG A 3 4.42 -42.13 -23.09
N SER A 4 3.20 -42.42 -22.81
CA SER A 4 2.34 -41.62 -21.95
C SER A 4 2.72 -41.88 -20.50
N SER A 5 2.95 -40.84 -19.70
CA SER A 5 3.01 -40.93 -18.25
C SER A 5 1.83 -40.16 -17.68
N CYS A 6 0.79 -40.88 -17.25
CA CYS A 6 -0.27 -40.41 -16.35
C CYS A 6 0.33 -40.20 -14.98
N SER A 7 0.17 -39.01 -14.43
CA SER A 7 0.27 -38.76 -12.98
C SER A 7 -1.10 -38.88 -12.33
N PRO A 8 -1.22 -39.56 -11.19
CA PRO A 8 -2.49 -39.74 -10.52
C PRO A 8 -2.88 -38.45 -9.74
N ALA A 9 -4.04 -37.91 -10.03
CA ALA A 9 -4.68 -36.88 -9.23
C ALA A 9 -5.15 -37.47 -7.89
N PHE A 10 -4.66 -36.94 -6.77
CA PHE A 10 -5.18 -37.24 -5.44
C PHE A 10 -6.39 -36.36 -5.14
N PRO A 11 -7.53 -36.92 -4.73
CA PRO A 11 -8.71 -36.15 -4.33
C PRO A 11 -8.66 -35.84 -2.84
N LEU A 12 -7.98 -34.78 -2.43
CA LEU A 12 -7.96 -34.33 -1.03
C LEU A 12 -8.76 -33.05 -0.74
N ARG A 13 -9.56 -32.59 -1.71
CA ARG A 13 -10.21 -31.27 -1.60
C ARG A 13 -11.63 -31.25 -1.00
N LYS A 14 -12.20 -32.39 -0.62
CA LYS A 14 -13.60 -32.40 -0.10
C LYS A 14 -13.77 -32.77 1.36
N THR A 15 -12.73 -33.16 2.07
CA THR A 15 -12.85 -33.67 3.44
C THR A 15 -12.41 -32.69 4.54
N LEU A 16 -11.70 -31.61 4.21
CA LEU A 16 -11.23 -30.63 5.22
C LEU A 16 -12.28 -29.58 5.61
N LEU A 17 -13.29 -29.33 4.76
CA LEU A 17 -14.32 -28.31 5.04
C LEU A 17 -15.41 -28.82 6.01
N ALA A 18 -15.55 -30.13 6.19
CA ALA A 18 -16.58 -30.72 7.05
C ALA A 18 -16.16 -30.88 8.52
N LEU A 19 -14.87 -30.82 8.83
CA LEU A 19 -14.35 -31.08 10.19
C LEU A 19 -14.21 -29.81 11.04
N THR A 20 -14.21 -28.60 10.45
CA THR A 20 -14.09 -27.34 11.18
C THR A 20 -15.43 -26.77 11.66
N VAL A 21 -16.53 -27.12 11.05
CA VAL A 21 -17.87 -26.64 11.47
C VAL A 21 -18.42 -27.40 12.69
N GLY A 22 -18.01 -28.64 12.90
CA GLY A 22 -18.50 -29.48 13.99
C GLY A 22 -17.94 -29.16 15.37
N ALA A 23 -16.82 -28.45 15.48
CA ALA A 23 -16.17 -28.16 16.76
C ALA A 23 -16.64 -26.86 17.43
N ILE A 24 -17.37 -26.00 16.71
CA ILE A 24 -17.77 -24.67 17.19
C ILE A 24 -19.16 -24.66 17.84
N THR A 25 -19.99 -25.71 17.59
CA THR A 25 -21.39 -25.72 18.05
C THR A 25 -21.61 -26.26 19.46
N HIS A 26 -20.58 -26.70 20.19
CA HIS A 26 -20.76 -27.34 21.49
C HIS A 26 -20.30 -26.54 22.71
N SER A 27 -19.94 -25.25 22.57
CA SER A 27 -19.48 -24.42 23.69
C SER A 27 -20.36 -23.20 24.00
N ALA A 28 -21.57 -23.12 23.45
CA ALA A 28 -22.47 -22.00 23.66
C ALA A 28 -23.54 -22.24 24.74
N ALA A 29 -23.35 -23.20 25.62
CA ALA A 29 -24.26 -23.45 26.74
C ALA A 29 -23.48 -23.50 28.06
N ALA A 30 -23.31 -22.35 28.71
CA ALA A 30 -23.26 -22.15 30.18
C ALA A 30 -22.59 -20.80 30.52
N VAL A 31 -23.36 -19.74 30.59
CA VAL A 31 -23.26 -18.74 31.69
C VAL A 31 -24.66 -18.15 31.85
N GLU A 32 -25.36 -18.57 32.86
CA GLU A 32 -26.60 -17.96 33.30
C GLU A 32 -26.29 -16.98 34.44
N ASN A 33 -26.99 -15.82 34.36
CA ASN A 33 -27.31 -14.89 35.45
C ASN A 33 -26.25 -13.97 36.05
N ASP A 34 -26.36 -12.71 35.70
CA ASP A 34 -26.81 -11.70 36.66
C ASP A 34 -27.39 -10.45 35.97
N ALA A 35 -28.71 -10.30 35.98
CA ALA A 35 -29.41 -9.15 35.45
C ALA A 35 -29.66 -8.16 36.58
N GLY A 36 -28.72 -7.23 36.74
CA GLY A 36 -28.90 -6.02 37.57
C GLY A 36 -29.32 -4.84 36.70
N GLU A 37 -30.50 -4.28 36.98
CA GLU A 37 -31.08 -3.08 36.38
C GLU A 37 -30.06 -1.94 36.23
N ARG A 38 -29.79 -1.50 35.01
CA ARG A 38 -29.11 -0.22 34.74
C ARG A 38 -30.11 0.79 34.18
N GLN A 39 -30.45 1.76 35.01
CA GLN A 39 -31.11 3.00 34.61
C GLN A 39 -30.32 3.68 33.50
N LYS A 40 -31.06 4.12 32.47
CA LYS A 40 -30.57 5.06 31.46
C LYS A 40 -30.21 6.39 32.10
N ASN A 41 -28.92 6.67 32.26
CA ASN A 41 -28.40 8.01 32.35
C ASN A 41 -27.59 8.29 31.10
N GLU A 42 -28.13 9.12 30.23
CA GLU A 42 -27.44 9.69 29.07
C GLU A 42 -26.46 10.77 29.55
N GLU A 43 -25.35 10.37 30.12
CA GLU A 43 -24.14 11.19 30.16
C GLU A 43 -23.06 10.40 29.45
N THR A 44 -22.80 10.77 28.20
CA THR A 44 -21.66 10.25 27.44
C THR A 44 -20.40 10.79 28.08
N MET A 45 -19.90 10.07 29.11
CA MET A 45 -18.55 10.27 29.58
C MET A 45 -17.63 9.79 28.46
N VAL A 46 -16.99 10.72 27.75
CA VAL A 46 -15.81 10.42 26.95
C VAL A 46 -14.73 10.02 27.93
N VAL A 47 -14.66 8.75 28.24
CA VAL A 47 -13.52 8.18 28.92
C VAL A 47 -12.40 8.17 27.86
N GLN A 48 -11.58 9.22 27.85
CA GLN A 48 -10.21 9.06 27.36
C GLN A 48 -9.57 8.06 28.33
N ALA A 49 -9.64 6.80 27.97
CA ALA A 49 -8.80 5.80 28.60
C ALA A 49 -7.37 6.21 28.26
N THR A 50 -6.68 6.84 29.22
CA THR A 50 -5.23 6.82 29.24
C THR A 50 -4.87 5.34 29.13
N PRO A 51 -4.15 4.91 28.08
CA PRO A 51 -3.76 3.52 27.95
C PRO A 51 -3.11 3.11 29.26
N ASP A 52 -3.65 2.09 29.92
CA ASP A 52 -3.07 1.58 31.15
C ASP A 52 -1.59 1.32 30.84
N SER A 53 -0.69 1.90 31.59
CA SER A 53 0.75 1.85 31.35
C SER A 53 1.31 0.40 31.31
N ARG A 54 0.52 -0.57 31.72
CA ARG A 54 0.77 -2.01 31.60
C ARG A 54 0.64 -2.55 30.18
N PHE A 55 -0.04 -1.83 29.27
CA PHE A 55 -0.19 -2.18 27.85
C PHE A 55 0.56 -1.21 26.93
N ARG A 56 1.73 -0.74 27.34
CA ARG A 56 2.55 0.10 26.48
C ARG A 56 2.91 -0.66 25.22
N ALA A 57 2.41 -0.10 24.14
CA ALA A 57 2.86 -0.15 22.76
C ALA A 57 3.88 -1.24 22.41
N GLY A 58 3.54 -2.48 22.67
CA GLY A 58 4.30 -3.62 22.21
C GLY A 58 3.46 -4.42 21.23
N GLY A 59 4.06 -4.88 20.23
CA GLY A 59 3.72 -5.95 19.31
C GLY A 59 2.31 -6.06 18.73
N ASP A 60 1.28 -5.92 19.49
CA ASP A 60 -0.08 -6.30 19.10
C ASP A 60 -1.05 -5.13 19.02
N LEU A 61 -0.78 -4.05 19.74
CA LEU A 61 -1.69 -2.91 19.80
C LEU A 61 -1.27 -1.85 18.78
N VAL A 62 -2.21 -1.50 17.94
CA VAL A 62 -2.09 -0.36 17.03
C VAL A 62 -2.63 0.90 17.69
N VAL A 63 -2.21 2.08 17.24
CA VAL A 63 -2.79 3.34 17.71
C VAL A 63 -4.31 3.29 17.58
N PRO A 64 -5.11 3.62 18.63
CA PRO A 64 -6.55 3.53 18.56
C PRO A 64 -7.16 4.30 17.39
N ALA A 65 -8.26 3.79 16.86
CA ALA A 65 -9.05 4.51 15.87
C ALA A 65 -9.58 5.82 16.47
N TYR A 66 -9.54 6.88 15.69
CA TYR A 66 -10.08 8.19 16.09
C TYR A 66 -11.61 8.11 16.18
N LEU A 67 -12.17 8.26 17.38
CA LEU A 67 -13.59 8.08 17.67
C LEU A 67 -14.15 6.73 17.19
N ASP A 68 -13.39 5.65 17.34
CA ASP A 68 -13.73 4.31 16.80
C ASP A 68 -14.15 4.33 15.32
N GLY A 69 -13.57 5.27 14.58
CA GLY A 69 -13.93 5.61 13.21
C GLY A 69 -13.00 4.99 12.16
N GLN A 70 -12.97 5.65 11.02
CA GLN A 70 -12.27 5.19 9.80
C GLN A 70 -10.80 5.58 9.74
N VAL A 71 -10.34 6.46 10.64
CA VAL A 71 -8.98 7.02 10.66
C VAL A 71 -8.35 6.79 12.03
N ALA A 72 -7.04 6.61 12.06
CA ALA A 72 -6.22 6.64 13.27
C ALA A 72 -5.19 7.76 13.19
N ASN A 73 -5.04 8.50 14.28
CA ASN A 73 -4.11 9.62 14.38
C ASN A 73 -2.73 9.15 14.85
N GLY A 74 -2.09 8.32 14.05
CA GLY A 74 -0.79 7.72 14.33
C GLY A 74 -0.59 6.38 13.63
N GLY A 75 0.48 5.67 13.99
CA GLY A 75 0.81 4.36 13.45
C GLY A 75 2.21 3.89 13.83
N ARG A 76 2.63 2.78 13.24
CA ARG A 76 3.92 2.14 13.51
C ARG A 76 5.04 2.75 12.68
N LEU A 77 5.88 3.54 13.32
CA LEU A 77 7.07 4.14 12.73
C LEU A 77 8.26 3.15 12.67
N GLY A 78 8.09 2.03 11.95
CA GLY A 78 9.13 1.01 11.79
C GLY A 78 9.72 0.58 13.14
N MET A 79 11.04 0.74 13.30
CA MET A 79 11.76 0.38 14.53
C MET A 79 11.43 1.28 15.72
N LEU A 80 10.88 2.48 15.52
CA LEU A 80 10.45 3.36 16.60
C LEU A 80 9.18 2.87 17.31
N GLY A 81 8.47 1.88 16.72
CA GLY A 81 7.23 1.34 17.25
C GLY A 81 6.01 2.24 17.01
N GLU A 82 4.92 1.94 17.70
CA GLU A 82 3.68 2.73 17.61
C GLU A 82 3.88 4.14 18.14
N GLN A 83 3.42 5.13 17.41
CA GLN A 83 3.55 6.55 17.75
C GLN A 83 2.24 7.29 17.49
N ASN A 84 1.88 8.18 18.41
CA ASN A 84 0.82 9.15 18.19
C ASN A 84 1.32 10.24 17.23
N ALA A 85 0.50 10.62 16.27
CA ALA A 85 0.85 11.65 15.30
C ALA A 85 1.19 13.00 15.95
N MET A 86 0.56 13.35 17.09
CA MET A 86 0.79 14.62 17.80
C MET A 86 2.18 14.73 18.41
N ASP A 87 2.87 13.61 18.65
CA ASP A 87 4.15 13.55 19.36
C ASP A 87 5.37 13.39 18.45
N VAL A 88 5.15 13.21 17.14
CA VAL A 88 6.24 12.99 16.19
C VAL A 88 6.33 14.10 15.15
N PRO A 89 7.56 14.48 14.72
CA PRO A 89 7.74 15.52 13.73
C PRO A 89 7.54 15.02 12.28
N PHE A 90 6.61 14.09 12.05
CA PHE A 90 6.34 13.48 10.74
C PHE A 90 4.87 13.51 10.42
N SER A 91 4.52 13.62 9.13
CA SER A 91 3.14 13.47 8.66
C SER A 91 2.78 11.98 8.60
N ILE A 92 1.73 11.59 9.34
CA ILE A 92 1.28 10.20 9.47
C ILE A 92 -0.25 10.18 9.58
N ILE A 93 -0.87 9.20 8.91
CA ILE A 93 -2.29 8.89 9.00
C ILE A 93 -2.50 7.38 8.83
N GLY A 94 -3.40 6.79 9.60
CA GLY A 94 -3.80 5.38 9.48
C GLY A 94 -5.26 5.27 9.03
N TYR A 95 -5.55 4.36 8.09
CA TYR A 95 -6.90 3.99 7.67
C TYR A 95 -7.24 2.61 8.25
N THR A 96 -8.39 2.52 8.93
CA THR A 96 -8.76 1.38 9.76
C THR A 96 -9.48 0.28 8.97
N SER A 97 -9.56 -0.92 9.56
CA SER A 97 -10.40 -2.02 9.04
C SER A 97 -11.87 -1.60 8.88
N LYS A 98 -12.34 -0.63 9.68
CA LYS A 98 -13.67 -0.05 9.51
C LYS A 98 -13.82 0.71 8.19
N LEU A 99 -12.86 1.54 7.80
CA LEU A 99 -12.87 2.17 6.47
C LEU A 99 -12.86 1.12 5.36
N ILE A 100 -11.98 0.11 5.47
CA ILE A 100 -11.87 -0.99 4.51
C ILE A 100 -13.24 -1.65 4.29
N GLN A 101 -13.94 -1.98 5.39
CA GLN A 101 -15.25 -2.63 5.33
C GLN A 101 -16.34 -1.69 4.81
N ASP A 102 -16.39 -0.45 5.31
CA ASP A 102 -17.46 0.50 4.98
C ASP A 102 -17.41 0.95 3.52
N GLN A 103 -16.22 1.08 2.94
CA GLN A 103 -16.01 1.39 1.52
C GLN A 103 -15.97 0.13 0.62
N GLN A 104 -16.07 -1.07 1.21
CA GLN A 104 -15.90 -2.33 0.50
C GLN A 104 -14.58 -2.37 -0.30
N ALA A 105 -13.52 -1.83 0.29
CA ALA A 105 -12.19 -1.75 -0.31
C ALA A 105 -11.57 -3.15 -0.41
N LYS A 106 -11.09 -3.55 -1.58
CA LYS A 106 -10.53 -4.88 -1.87
C LYS A 106 -9.02 -4.87 -2.06
N THR A 107 -8.45 -3.70 -2.34
CA THR A 107 -7.02 -3.50 -2.60
C THR A 107 -6.46 -2.36 -1.77
N ILE A 108 -5.13 -2.29 -1.66
CA ILE A 108 -4.47 -1.15 -1.00
C ILE A 108 -4.77 0.15 -1.74
N THR A 109 -4.83 0.10 -3.07
CA THR A 109 -5.24 1.23 -3.92
C THR A 109 -6.56 1.85 -3.47
N ASP A 110 -7.58 1.02 -3.17
CA ASP A 110 -8.89 1.50 -2.72
C ASP A 110 -8.79 2.27 -1.40
N VAL A 111 -7.91 1.82 -0.49
CA VAL A 111 -7.72 2.44 0.82
C VAL A 111 -6.93 3.75 0.72
N VAL A 112 -5.76 3.72 0.06
CA VAL A 112 -4.87 4.88 -0.01
C VAL A 112 -5.42 6.00 -0.89
N SER A 113 -6.38 5.70 -1.77
CA SER A 113 -7.14 6.70 -2.54
C SER A 113 -7.96 7.66 -1.67
N ASN A 114 -8.04 7.45 -0.36
CA ASN A 114 -8.59 8.40 0.59
C ASN A 114 -7.59 9.50 1.02
N ASP A 115 -6.33 9.40 0.60
CA ASP A 115 -5.28 10.37 0.89
C ASP A 115 -4.81 11.07 -0.38
N ALA A 116 -5.03 12.37 -0.47
CA ALA A 116 -4.64 13.18 -1.63
C ALA A 116 -3.11 13.32 -1.83
N GLY A 117 -2.30 12.95 -0.84
CA GLY A 117 -0.84 12.88 -0.96
C GLY A 117 -0.33 11.60 -1.61
N VAL A 118 -1.22 10.62 -1.82
CA VAL A 118 -0.92 9.32 -2.45
C VAL A 118 -1.73 9.16 -3.72
N GLN A 119 -1.06 9.03 -4.83
CA GLN A 119 -1.69 8.82 -6.13
C GLN A 119 -1.43 7.39 -6.60
N PRO A 120 -2.46 6.55 -6.79
CA PRO A 120 -2.30 5.24 -7.39
C PRO A 120 -1.88 5.33 -8.86
N VAL A 121 -0.99 4.44 -9.27
CA VAL A 121 -0.52 4.29 -10.64
C VAL A 121 -0.38 2.81 -10.96
N GLN A 122 -0.64 2.40 -12.19
CA GLN A 122 -0.29 1.05 -12.64
C GLN A 122 1.13 1.06 -13.20
N GLY A 123 1.93 0.05 -12.85
CA GLY A 123 3.29 -0.05 -13.34
C GLY A 123 3.36 -0.75 -14.71
N TYR A 124 4.18 -0.25 -15.62
CA TYR A 124 4.59 -0.91 -16.86
C TYR A 124 3.47 -1.47 -17.76
N GLY A 125 2.26 -0.90 -17.72
CA GLY A 125 1.15 -1.39 -18.52
C GLY A 125 0.63 -2.76 -18.13
N ASN A 126 0.93 -3.24 -16.93
CA ASN A 126 0.43 -4.49 -16.35
C ASN A 126 -0.39 -4.23 -15.08
N TYR A 127 -0.58 -5.26 -14.25
CA TYR A 127 -1.38 -5.19 -13.02
C TYR A 127 -0.54 -4.87 -11.76
N ALA A 128 0.70 -4.39 -11.90
CA ALA A 128 1.52 -4.00 -10.74
C ALA A 128 0.91 -2.77 -10.05
N GLU A 129 0.75 -2.84 -8.74
CA GLU A 129 0.43 -1.67 -7.93
C GLU A 129 1.69 -0.84 -7.70
N THR A 130 1.68 0.38 -8.17
CA THR A 130 2.65 1.42 -7.85
C THR A 130 1.90 2.67 -7.42
N TYR A 131 2.59 3.52 -6.67
CA TYR A 131 2.01 4.74 -6.12
C TYR A 131 2.96 5.90 -6.39
N ARG A 132 2.44 7.12 -6.34
CA ARG A 132 3.24 8.32 -6.13
C ARG A 132 2.88 8.93 -4.80
N ILE A 133 3.85 9.02 -3.89
CA ILE A 133 3.69 9.73 -2.64
C ILE A 133 4.43 11.06 -2.77
N ARG A 134 3.71 12.16 -2.62
CA ARG A 134 4.26 13.51 -2.89
C ARG A 134 4.87 13.66 -4.29
N GLY A 135 4.28 12.98 -5.29
CA GLY A 135 4.74 13.00 -6.69
C GLY A 135 6.00 12.17 -6.96
N LEU A 136 6.44 11.34 -6.04
CA LEU A 136 7.60 10.45 -6.19
C LEU A 136 7.17 9.00 -6.12
N LYS A 137 7.75 8.18 -7.00
CA LYS A 137 7.40 6.76 -7.15
C LYS A 137 7.62 5.98 -5.87
N PHE A 138 6.67 5.07 -5.58
CA PHE A 138 6.71 4.09 -4.52
C PHE A 138 6.19 2.75 -5.06
N ASP A 139 7.01 1.71 -5.04
CA ASP A 139 6.63 0.39 -5.53
C ASP A 139 5.88 -0.41 -4.44
N GLY A 140 4.91 -1.24 -4.85
CA GLY A 140 4.06 -1.99 -3.93
C GLY A 140 4.83 -2.97 -3.03
N ASP A 141 5.93 -3.55 -3.51
CA ASP A 141 6.81 -4.43 -2.73
C ASP A 141 7.74 -3.70 -1.74
N ASP A 142 7.71 -2.38 -1.71
CA ASP A 142 8.37 -1.58 -0.69
C ASP A 142 7.48 -1.23 0.50
N MET A 143 6.22 -1.63 0.49
CA MET A 143 5.37 -1.60 1.67
C MET A 143 5.97 -2.46 2.79
N THR A 144 5.72 -2.06 4.03
CA THR A 144 6.08 -2.86 5.20
C THR A 144 4.86 -3.59 5.77
N LEU A 145 5.10 -4.72 6.40
CA LEU A 145 4.11 -5.45 7.18
C LEU A 145 4.53 -5.39 8.65
N SER A 146 3.75 -4.77 9.52
CA SER A 146 4.10 -4.49 10.92
C SER A 146 5.52 -3.90 11.07
N GLY A 147 5.89 -2.99 10.17
CA GLY A 147 7.20 -2.34 10.12
C GLY A 147 8.34 -3.17 9.51
N LEU A 148 8.11 -4.42 9.11
CA LEU A 148 9.12 -5.26 8.46
C LEU A 148 9.01 -5.17 6.93
N ALA A 149 10.08 -4.75 6.27
CA ALA A 149 10.13 -4.65 4.81
C ALA A 149 10.27 -6.03 4.15
N GLY A 150 9.77 -6.16 2.90
CA GLY A 150 9.93 -7.35 2.08
C GLY A 150 8.97 -8.48 2.37
N MET A 151 7.88 -8.22 3.10
CA MET A 151 6.82 -9.20 3.39
C MET A 151 5.58 -9.02 2.51
N VAL A 152 5.58 -8.02 1.64
CA VAL A 152 4.44 -7.64 0.80
C VAL A 152 4.81 -7.91 -0.66
N PRO A 153 3.91 -8.51 -1.46
CA PRO A 153 4.16 -8.73 -2.88
C PRO A 153 4.12 -7.42 -3.67
N ARG A 154 4.78 -7.41 -4.81
CA ARG A 154 4.77 -6.29 -5.75
C ARG A 154 3.39 -6.00 -6.35
N GLN A 155 2.53 -6.99 -6.40
CA GLN A 155 1.23 -6.96 -7.06
C GLN A 155 0.11 -6.99 -6.03
N VAL A 156 -0.92 -6.28 -6.30
CA VAL A 156 -2.24 -6.20 -5.66
C VAL A 156 -2.45 -7.01 -4.37
N VAL A 157 -2.39 -6.34 -3.22
CA VAL A 157 -2.64 -6.95 -1.90
C VAL A 157 -4.13 -6.89 -1.56
N ASP A 158 -4.69 -7.99 -1.05
CA ASP A 158 -6.07 -8.02 -0.54
C ASP A 158 -6.13 -7.43 0.88
N THR A 159 -7.11 -6.59 1.12
CA THR A 159 -7.25 -5.85 2.39
C THR A 159 -7.93 -6.64 3.50
N ALA A 160 -8.55 -7.79 3.20
CA ALA A 160 -9.38 -8.52 4.16
C ALA A 160 -8.60 -8.99 5.42
N MET A 161 -7.28 -9.21 5.29
CA MET A 161 -6.43 -9.60 6.42
C MET A 161 -5.92 -8.41 7.24
N LEU A 162 -6.20 -7.16 6.84
CA LEU A 162 -5.60 -5.97 7.41
C LEU A 162 -6.50 -5.29 8.45
N GLU A 163 -5.92 -4.95 9.58
CA GLU A 163 -6.50 -4.06 10.58
C GLU A 163 -6.27 -2.60 10.20
N ARG A 164 -5.13 -2.31 9.57
CA ARG A 164 -4.75 -0.94 9.27
C ARG A 164 -3.87 -0.82 8.04
N VAL A 165 -4.06 0.27 7.30
CA VAL A 165 -3.14 0.75 6.27
C VAL A 165 -2.65 2.13 6.73
N GLU A 166 -1.36 2.27 6.97
CA GLU A 166 -0.75 3.48 7.52
C GLU A 166 0.13 4.14 6.47
N ILE A 167 0.00 5.46 6.34
CA ILE A 167 0.74 6.26 5.36
C ILE A 167 1.63 7.24 6.11
N PHE A 168 2.92 7.15 5.83
CA PHE A 168 3.94 8.08 6.30
C PHE A 168 4.43 8.88 5.10
N LYS A 169 4.42 10.20 5.21
CA LYS A 169 4.79 11.08 4.11
C LYS A 169 6.15 11.73 4.35
N GLY A 170 6.95 11.71 3.32
CA GLY A 170 8.27 12.31 3.30
C GLY A 170 9.43 11.32 3.22
N ALA A 171 10.65 11.83 3.13
CA ALA A 171 11.87 11.05 3.04
C ALA A 171 12.07 10.22 4.32
N ASN A 172 12.00 8.91 4.24
CA ASN A 172 11.83 8.00 5.36
C ASN A 172 13.03 7.10 5.65
N ALA A 173 14.23 7.57 5.45
CA ALA A 173 15.40 6.74 5.73
C ALA A 173 15.43 6.20 7.16
N LEU A 174 15.05 7.02 8.13
CA LEU A 174 14.99 6.61 9.53
C LEU A 174 14.00 5.47 9.75
N LEU A 175 12.86 5.49 9.07
CA LEU A 175 11.74 4.58 9.32
C LEU A 175 11.80 3.32 8.48
N ASN A 176 12.09 3.46 7.18
CA ASN A 176 11.93 2.40 6.18
C ASN A 176 13.23 1.65 5.82
N GLY A 177 14.21 1.77 6.56
CA GLY A 177 15.59 1.27 6.48
C GLY A 177 16.03 0.22 5.49
N ALA A 178 15.16 -0.54 4.90
CA ALA A 178 15.50 -1.62 3.97
C ALA A 178 14.78 -1.54 2.62
N ALA A 179 13.98 -0.50 2.39
CA ALA A 179 13.23 -0.35 1.16
C ALA A 179 14.09 0.06 -0.03
N SER A 180 13.62 -0.31 -1.21
CA SER A 180 14.25 0.00 -2.50
C SER A 180 13.75 1.30 -3.09
N SER A 181 12.61 1.81 -2.63
CA SER A 181 11.99 3.07 -3.00
C SER A 181 11.47 3.81 -1.75
N GLY A 182 10.64 4.84 -1.89
CA GLY A 182 10.01 5.47 -0.74
C GLY A 182 10.64 6.80 -0.33
N VAL A 183 11.21 7.51 -1.29
CA VAL A 183 11.70 8.89 -1.09
C VAL A 183 10.55 9.83 -0.72
N GLY A 184 9.37 9.64 -1.30
CA GLY A 184 8.19 10.45 -1.02
C GLY A 184 7.42 10.05 0.23
N GLY A 185 7.60 8.82 0.70
CA GLY A 185 6.86 8.27 1.83
C GLY A 185 6.95 6.75 1.93
N MET A 186 6.12 6.18 2.81
CA MET A 186 6.02 4.75 3.08
C MET A 186 4.56 4.36 3.36
N ILE A 187 4.20 3.14 3.01
CA ILE A 187 2.92 2.51 3.40
C ILE A 187 3.25 1.31 4.29
N ASN A 188 2.67 1.27 5.48
CA ASN A 188 2.75 0.14 6.40
C ASN A 188 1.39 -0.55 6.52
N LEU A 189 1.40 -1.88 6.52
CA LEU A 189 0.22 -2.72 6.66
C LEU A 189 0.26 -3.39 8.03
N GLU A 190 -0.81 -3.29 8.81
CA GLU A 190 -0.96 -3.99 10.08
C GLU A 190 -1.99 -5.11 9.92
N PRO A 191 -1.61 -6.39 10.17
CA PRO A 191 -2.53 -7.51 10.12
C PRO A 191 -3.54 -7.48 11.28
N LYS A 192 -4.71 -8.04 11.05
CA LYS A 192 -5.73 -8.25 12.09
C LYS A 192 -5.23 -9.18 13.20
N ARG A 193 -5.59 -8.86 14.45
CA ARG A 193 -5.37 -9.68 15.64
C ARG A 193 -6.70 -10.11 16.25
N ALA A 194 -6.64 -11.13 17.10
CA ALA A 194 -7.78 -11.50 17.92
C ALA A 194 -8.08 -10.37 18.91
N GLU A 195 -9.30 -9.90 18.90
CA GLU A 195 -9.83 -8.90 19.83
C GLU A 195 -10.20 -9.57 21.15
N ASP A 196 -10.38 -8.78 22.22
CA ASP A 196 -10.83 -9.32 23.51
C ASP A 196 -12.27 -9.84 23.44
N ILE A 197 -13.09 -9.25 22.58
CA ILE A 197 -14.41 -9.76 22.19
C ILE A 197 -14.21 -10.74 21.03
N PRO A 198 -14.71 -11.98 21.12
CA PRO A 198 -14.62 -12.92 20.02
C PRO A 198 -15.24 -12.35 18.74
N THR A 199 -14.58 -12.54 17.63
CA THR A 199 -15.07 -12.12 16.30
C THR A 199 -15.44 -13.36 15.51
N ALA A 200 -16.67 -13.39 14.96
CA ALA A 200 -17.08 -14.39 14.01
C ALA A 200 -17.94 -13.71 12.94
N ARG A 201 -17.36 -13.44 11.77
CA ARG A 201 -18.01 -12.74 10.65
C ARG A 201 -17.97 -13.59 9.41
N VAL A 202 -19.11 -13.70 8.74
CA VAL A 202 -19.23 -14.24 7.38
C VAL A 202 -19.75 -13.15 6.47
N GLY A 203 -19.28 -13.12 5.24
CA GLY A 203 -19.69 -12.11 4.26
C GLY A 203 -19.85 -12.69 2.87
N VAL A 204 -20.77 -12.11 2.13
CA VAL A 204 -20.89 -12.30 0.68
C VAL A 204 -20.87 -10.93 0.02
N ASP A 205 -20.22 -10.84 -1.13
CA ASP A 205 -20.11 -9.59 -1.89
C ASP A 205 -20.33 -9.83 -3.38
N TYR A 206 -20.88 -8.81 -4.01
CA TYR A 206 -21.05 -8.72 -5.45
C TYR A 206 -20.47 -7.39 -5.95
N THR A 207 -19.78 -7.45 -7.08
CA THR A 207 -19.31 -6.26 -7.81
C THR A 207 -19.64 -6.47 -9.27
N SER A 208 -20.19 -5.45 -9.93
CA SER A 208 -20.48 -5.53 -11.35
C SER A 208 -19.21 -5.75 -12.20
N ASP A 209 -19.22 -6.51 -13.30
CA ASP A 209 -20.42 -7.05 -13.96
C ASP A 209 -20.97 -8.34 -13.31
N SER A 210 -20.14 -9.27 -12.85
CA SER A 210 -20.58 -10.57 -12.31
C SER A 210 -19.63 -11.12 -11.23
N GLN A 211 -18.77 -10.30 -10.64
CA GLN A 211 -17.86 -10.78 -9.61
C GLN A 211 -18.60 -11.03 -8.30
N VAL A 212 -18.58 -12.29 -7.85
CA VAL A 212 -19.15 -12.72 -6.57
C VAL A 212 -18.05 -13.19 -5.65
N GLY A 213 -18.19 -12.90 -4.36
CA GLY A 213 -17.22 -13.28 -3.34
C GLY A 213 -17.84 -13.75 -2.04
N GLY A 214 -17.04 -14.50 -1.30
CA GLY A 214 -17.31 -14.90 0.08
C GLY A 214 -16.11 -14.63 0.97
N SER A 215 -16.37 -14.27 2.22
CA SER A 215 -15.34 -13.99 3.22
C SER A 215 -15.69 -14.60 4.58
N LEU A 216 -14.66 -14.97 5.33
CA LEU A 216 -14.74 -15.45 6.69
C LEU A 216 -13.67 -14.75 7.52
N ASP A 217 -14.06 -14.23 8.69
CA ASP A 217 -13.16 -13.58 9.64
C ASP A 217 -13.48 -14.09 11.04
N LEU A 218 -12.59 -14.92 11.60
CA LEU A 218 -12.73 -15.53 12.91
C LEU A 218 -11.60 -15.12 13.81
N GLY A 219 -11.92 -14.66 15.02
CA GLY A 219 -10.93 -14.27 16.01
C GLY A 219 -11.36 -14.62 17.43
N ARG A 220 -10.44 -15.16 18.21
CA ARG A 220 -10.69 -15.48 19.62
C ARG A 220 -9.41 -15.48 20.44
N ARG A 221 -9.57 -15.09 21.70
CA ARG A 221 -8.50 -15.22 22.69
C ARG A 221 -8.75 -16.41 23.62
N PHE A 222 -7.64 -16.94 24.17
CA PHE A 222 -7.61 -18.14 25.00
C PHE A 222 -6.65 -17.96 26.19
N GLY A 223 -6.77 -18.85 27.18
CA GLY A 223 -5.99 -18.84 28.43
C GLY A 223 -6.72 -18.11 29.55
N ASP A 224 -6.24 -18.25 30.78
CA ASP A 224 -6.90 -17.72 31.95
C ASP A 224 -6.98 -16.19 31.96
N ASP A 225 -5.96 -15.52 31.35
CA ASP A 225 -5.87 -14.08 31.23
C ASP A 225 -6.05 -13.63 29.75
N ASN A 226 -6.69 -14.43 28.90
CA ASN A 226 -6.83 -14.16 27.45
C ASN A 226 -5.49 -13.86 26.74
N GLN A 227 -4.40 -14.48 27.22
CA GLN A 227 -3.05 -14.17 26.75
C GLN A 227 -2.74 -14.67 25.32
N PHE A 228 -3.40 -15.72 24.85
CA PHE A 228 -3.22 -16.26 23.50
C PHE A 228 -4.34 -15.79 22.58
N GLY A 229 -3.99 -15.24 21.42
CA GLY A 229 -4.91 -14.85 20.37
C GLY A 229 -4.73 -15.67 19.11
N ALA A 230 -5.83 -15.95 18.41
CA ALA A 230 -5.84 -16.52 17.07
C ALA A 230 -6.85 -15.80 16.19
N ARG A 231 -6.44 -15.38 14.97
CA ARG A 231 -7.30 -14.77 13.96
C ARG A 231 -7.11 -15.47 12.64
N VAL A 232 -8.20 -15.75 11.95
CA VAL A 232 -8.20 -16.38 10.62
C VAL A 232 -9.06 -15.53 9.67
N ASN A 233 -8.51 -15.21 8.50
CA ASN A 233 -9.24 -14.53 7.44
C ASN A 233 -9.16 -15.38 6.17
N LEU A 234 -10.31 -15.66 5.56
CA LEU A 234 -10.42 -16.37 4.29
C LEU A 234 -11.27 -15.54 3.33
N VAL A 235 -10.83 -15.46 2.07
CA VAL A 235 -11.58 -14.80 1.01
C VAL A 235 -11.47 -15.62 -0.27
N HIS A 236 -12.60 -15.73 -0.97
CA HIS A 236 -12.61 -16.17 -2.36
C HIS A 236 -13.58 -15.32 -3.15
N ARG A 237 -13.12 -14.74 -4.26
CA ARG A 237 -13.91 -13.93 -5.20
C ARG A 237 -13.59 -14.35 -6.62
N GLU A 238 -14.60 -14.43 -7.48
CA GLU A 238 -14.42 -14.75 -8.91
C GLU A 238 -15.53 -14.10 -9.73
N GLY A 239 -15.20 -13.68 -10.96
CA GLY A 239 -16.14 -13.15 -11.94
C GLY A 239 -15.57 -12.04 -12.79
N GLU A 240 -16.42 -11.45 -13.62
CA GLU A 240 -16.09 -10.33 -14.50
C GLU A 240 -16.25 -9.00 -13.75
N ALA A 241 -15.27 -8.09 -13.93
CA ALA A 241 -15.35 -6.72 -13.45
C ALA A 241 -16.20 -5.86 -14.41
N ALA A 242 -16.37 -4.56 -14.12
CA ALA A 242 -17.20 -3.66 -14.91
C ALA A 242 -16.70 -3.40 -16.34
N VAL A 243 -15.44 -3.72 -16.65
CA VAL A 243 -14.89 -3.70 -18.00
C VAL A 243 -15.12 -5.05 -18.68
N GLU A 244 -15.60 -5.05 -19.93
CA GLU A 244 -15.89 -6.26 -20.70
C GLU A 244 -14.72 -7.23 -20.74
N SER A 245 -15.00 -8.52 -20.46
CA SER A 245 -14.02 -9.62 -20.47
C SER A 245 -12.87 -9.48 -19.47
N ASP A 246 -12.94 -8.54 -18.51
CA ASP A 246 -11.98 -8.43 -17.41
C ASP A 246 -12.36 -9.41 -16.29
N LYS A 247 -11.85 -10.63 -16.39
CA LYS A 247 -12.10 -11.69 -15.42
C LYS A 247 -11.07 -11.68 -14.32
N ARG A 248 -11.54 -11.61 -13.09
CA ARG A 248 -10.69 -11.55 -11.89
C ARG A 248 -11.01 -12.70 -10.95
N ARG A 249 -10.00 -13.31 -10.38
CA ARG A 249 -10.12 -14.29 -9.30
C ARG A 249 -9.16 -13.94 -8.18
N THR A 250 -9.66 -14.00 -6.96
CA THR A 250 -8.84 -13.77 -5.75
C THR A 250 -9.10 -14.88 -4.75
N THR A 251 -8.03 -15.43 -4.19
CA THR A 251 -8.07 -16.32 -3.02
C THR A 251 -7.09 -15.81 -1.99
N LEU A 252 -7.54 -15.60 -0.77
CA LEU A 252 -6.72 -15.21 0.38
C LEU A 252 -6.97 -16.19 1.53
N ALA A 253 -5.90 -16.60 2.20
CA ALA A 253 -5.93 -17.24 3.50
C ALA A 253 -4.86 -16.63 4.39
N SER A 254 -5.23 -16.14 5.57
CA SER A 254 -4.27 -15.64 6.54
C SER A 254 -4.58 -16.12 7.96
N ILE A 255 -3.52 -16.30 8.73
CA ILE A 255 -3.58 -16.69 10.13
C ILE A 255 -2.68 -15.73 10.92
N GLY A 256 -3.23 -15.09 11.93
CA GLY A 256 -2.50 -14.32 12.93
C GLY A 256 -2.60 -15.01 14.29
N LEU A 257 -1.46 -15.33 14.88
CA LEU A 257 -1.36 -15.83 16.26
C LEU A 257 -0.66 -14.78 17.09
N ASP A 258 -1.09 -14.57 18.31
CA ASP A 258 -0.41 -13.64 19.22
C ASP A 258 -0.41 -14.15 20.66
N TYR A 259 0.58 -13.71 21.40
CA TYR A 259 0.73 -13.91 22.85
C TYR A 259 0.96 -12.57 23.53
N ARG A 260 0.16 -12.29 24.56
CA ARG A 260 0.27 -11.11 25.42
C ARG A 260 0.56 -11.57 26.86
N GLY A 261 1.79 -11.43 27.31
CA GLY A 261 2.19 -11.66 28.70
C GLY A 261 2.63 -10.37 29.38
N GLU A 262 2.92 -10.43 30.65
CA GLU A 262 3.33 -9.27 31.46
C GLU A 262 4.56 -8.56 30.91
N ARG A 263 5.56 -9.31 30.44
CA ARG A 263 6.83 -8.80 29.92
C ARG A 263 7.09 -9.16 28.46
N MET A 264 6.44 -10.21 27.98
CA MET A 264 6.68 -10.74 26.63
C MET A 264 5.41 -10.59 25.79
N ARG A 265 5.57 -10.08 24.61
CA ARG A 265 4.54 -10.02 23.55
C ARG A 265 5.14 -10.62 22.30
N SER A 266 4.39 -11.46 21.62
CA SER A 266 4.82 -12.03 20.35
C SER A 266 3.66 -12.21 19.41
N SER A 267 3.94 -12.20 18.13
CA SER A 267 2.96 -12.53 17.10
C SER A 267 3.61 -13.32 15.97
N PHE A 268 2.82 -14.21 15.40
CA PHE A 268 3.17 -14.94 14.18
C PHE A 268 2.07 -14.73 13.14
N ASP A 269 2.46 -14.29 11.96
CA ASP A 269 1.61 -14.09 10.81
C ASP A 269 2.00 -15.04 9.70
N PHE A 270 1.01 -15.66 9.10
CA PHE A 270 1.13 -16.39 7.85
C PHE A 270 0.05 -15.91 6.89
N GLY A 271 0.42 -15.67 5.64
CA GLY A 271 -0.51 -15.30 4.58
C GLY A 271 -0.19 -16.02 3.29
N TYR A 272 -1.25 -16.47 2.61
CA TYR A 272 -1.24 -16.96 1.26
C TYR A 272 -2.25 -16.19 0.43
N GLN A 273 -1.84 -15.68 -0.71
CA GLN A 273 -2.70 -14.98 -1.65
C GLN A 273 -2.42 -15.45 -3.06
N LYS A 274 -3.51 -15.69 -3.82
CA LYS A 274 -3.45 -15.90 -5.26
C LYS A 274 -4.46 -14.99 -5.96
N LYS A 275 -3.97 -14.21 -6.93
CA LYS A 275 -4.80 -13.36 -7.80
C LYS A 275 -4.55 -13.69 -9.26
N THR A 276 -5.62 -13.80 -10.03
CA THR A 276 -5.57 -14.06 -11.46
C THR A 276 -6.41 -13.02 -12.19
N PHE A 277 -5.84 -12.44 -13.22
CA PHE A 277 -6.48 -11.49 -14.12
C PHE A 277 -6.45 -12.05 -15.54
N HIS A 278 -7.58 -12.07 -16.23
CA HIS A 278 -7.68 -12.49 -17.63
C HIS A 278 -8.39 -11.42 -18.45
N GLY A 279 -7.75 -10.98 -19.53
CA GLY A 279 -8.33 -10.05 -20.48
C GLY A 279 -8.59 -8.64 -19.94
N GLY A 280 -8.16 -8.34 -18.72
CA GLY A 280 -8.36 -7.01 -18.12
C GLY A 280 -7.63 -5.89 -18.87
N PRO A 281 -8.09 -4.64 -18.75
CA PRO A 281 -7.48 -3.50 -19.42
C PRO A 281 -6.05 -3.27 -18.94
N MET A 282 -5.16 -3.06 -19.89
CA MET A 282 -3.74 -2.75 -19.66
C MET A 282 -3.46 -1.32 -20.12
N GLY A 283 -2.30 -0.78 -19.78
CA GLY A 283 -1.88 0.52 -20.30
C GLY A 283 -1.74 0.56 -21.81
N ILE A 284 -2.19 1.63 -22.43
CA ILE A 284 -1.96 1.89 -23.86
C ILE A 284 -0.57 2.49 -24.03
N ASN A 285 0.27 1.89 -24.86
CA ASN A 285 1.60 2.41 -25.15
C ASN A 285 1.52 3.60 -26.14
N ILE A 286 1.85 4.80 -25.66
CA ILE A 286 1.81 6.05 -26.43
C ILE A 286 3.21 6.58 -26.80
N SER A 287 4.25 5.74 -26.68
CA SER A 287 5.63 6.15 -26.96
C SER A 287 5.89 6.51 -28.44
N GLY A 288 5.03 6.03 -29.35
CA GLY A 288 5.15 6.27 -30.79
C GLY A 288 4.39 7.48 -31.32
N VAL A 289 3.65 8.21 -30.48
CA VAL A 289 2.79 9.32 -30.88
C VAL A 289 3.06 10.57 -30.04
N ASP A 290 2.68 11.73 -30.57
CA ASP A 290 2.89 13.06 -29.95
C ASP A 290 1.61 13.65 -29.31
N PHE A 291 0.58 12.84 -29.13
CA PHE A 291 -0.72 13.26 -28.61
C PHE A 291 -1.26 12.27 -27.57
N ILE A 292 -2.26 12.70 -26.81
CA ILE A 292 -3.10 11.84 -25.98
C ILE A 292 -4.31 11.39 -26.83
N PRO A 293 -4.59 10.07 -26.95
CA PRO A 293 -5.74 9.58 -27.71
C PRO A 293 -7.05 9.96 -27.01
N ARG A 294 -8.15 10.04 -27.77
CA ARG A 294 -9.48 10.11 -27.17
C ARG A 294 -9.74 8.87 -26.32
N LEU A 295 -10.66 8.99 -25.39
CA LEU A 295 -11.04 7.87 -24.55
C LEU A 295 -11.87 6.85 -25.35
N PRO A 296 -11.59 5.55 -25.25
CA PRO A 296 -12.55 4.50 -25.63
C PRO A 296 -13.79 4.55 -24.72
N ASP A 297 -14.89 3.93 -25.13
CA ASP A 297 -16.08 3.81 -24.29
C ASP A 297 -15.74 3.19 -22.93
N ASN A 298 -16.44 3.61 -21.89
CA ASN A 298 -16.01 3.37 -20.50
C ASN A 298 -15.92 1.88 -20.13
N THR A 299 -16.78 1.03 -20.67
CA THR A 299 -16.73 -0.43 -20.44
C THR A 299 -15.96 -1.18 -21.53
N HIS A 300 -15.57 -0.51 -22.64
CA HIS A 300 -14.87 -1.14 -23.75
C HIS A 300 -13.49 -1.63 -23.36
N ASN A 301 -13.17 -2.88 -23.69
CA ASN A 301 -11.87 -3.48 -23.44
C ASN A 301 -10.98 -3.45 -24.69
N TYR A 302 -9.95 -2.64 -24.67
CA TYR A 302 -8.97 -2.52 -25.74
C TYR A 302 -7.82 -3.53 -25.65
N THR A 303 -7.88 -4.47 -24.71
CA THR A 303 -6.86 -5.52 -24.49
C THR A 303 -7.28 -6.82 -25.17
N GLN A 304 -6.32 -7.65 -25.50
CA GLN A 304 -6.57 -8.97 -26.07
C GLN A 304 -7.02 -9.97 -24.99
N LYS A 305 -8.05 -10.76 -25.25
CA LYS A 305 -8.61 -11.72 -24.28
C LYS A 305 -7.66 -12.83 -23.85
N TRP A 306 -6.60 -13.08 -24.62
CA TRP A 306 -5.55 -14.04 -24.25
C TRP A 306 -4.53 -13.47 -23.24
N ALA A 307 -4.55 -12.17 -22.96
CA ALA A 307 -3.70 -11.57 -21.93
C ALA A 307 -4.14 -12.03 -20.54
N TYR A 308 -3.17 -12.36 -19.70
CA TYR A 308 -3.44 -12.74 -18.31
C TYR A 308 -2.25 -12.43 -17.40
N SER A 309 -2.53 -12.39 -16.10
CA SER A 309 -1.52 -12.40 -15.05
C SER A 309 -1.98 -13.33 -13.93
N ASP A 310 -1.14 -14.26 -13.52
CA ASP A 310 -1.34 -15.16 -12.37
C ASP A 310 -0.27 -14.82 -11.34
N ILE A 311 -0.69 -14.43 -10.15
CA ILE A 311 0.16 -13.87 -9.11
C ILE A 311 -0.11 -14.63 -7.83
N GLU A 312 0.92 -15.29 -7.32
CA GLU A 312 0.87 -16.07 -6.09
C GLU A 312 1.91 -15.54 -5.11
N ASN A 313 1.53 -15.41 -3.86
CA ASN A 313 2.40 -14.93 -2.80
C ASN A 313 2.10 -15.66 -1.50
N GLU A 314 3.15 -16.03 -0.80
CA GLU A 314 3.09 -16.54 0.56
C GLU A 314 4.16 -15.88 1.42
N PHE A 315 3.82 -15.60 2.66
CA PHE A 315 4.75 -15.04 3.63
C PHE A 315 4.54 -15.63 5.03
N GLY A 316 5.62 -15.66 5.81
CA GLY A 316 5.58 -15.93 7.23
C GLY A 316 6.41 -14.90 7.99
N MET A 317 5.88 -14.38 9.11
CA MET A 317 6.54 -13.37 9.92
C MET A 317 6.36 -13.68 11.41
N LEU A 318 7.47 -13.66 12.15
CA LEU A 318 7.50 -13.73 13.62
C LEU A 318 7.95 -12.39 14.17
N ARG A 319 7.26 -11.89 15.17
CA ARG A 319 7.61 -10.69 15.92
C ARG A 319 7.58 -10.94 17.41
N MET A 320 8.53 -10.37 18.13
CA MET A 320 8.68 -10.52 19.58
C MET A 320 9.10 -9.18 20.19
N GLU A 321 8.53 -8.88 21.34
CA GLU A 321 8.95 -7.79 22.22
C GLU A 321 9.05 -8.31 23.65
N TYR A 322 10.09 -7.86 24.35
CA TYR A 322 10.37 -8.25 25.72
C TYR A 322 10.78 -7.04 26.56
N ASP A 323 10.02 -6.75 27.61
CA ASP A 323 10.34 -5.70 28.55
C ASP A 323 11.45 -6.18 29.51
N ILE A 324 12.69 -5.75 29.21
CA ILE A 324 13.90 -6.09 29.97
C ILE A 324 13.75 -5.61 31.40
N VAL A 325 13.37 -4.34 31.53
CA VAL A 325 12.99 -3.64 32.75
C VAL A 325 11.90 -2.64 32.40
N ASP A 326 11.30 -2.00 33.40
CA ASP A 326 10.32 -0.95 33.17
C ASP A 326 10.87 0.11 32.21
N LYS A 327 10.07 0.48 31.18
CA LYS A 327 10.42 1.45 30.11
C LYS A 327 11.55 1.04 29.15
N TRP A 328 12.06 -0.19 29.21
CA TRP A 328 13.07 -0.68 28.28
C TRP A 328 12.62 -1.98 27.63
N THR A 329 12.42 -1.94 26.32
CA THR A 329 11.91 -3.07 25.54
C THR A 329 12.93 -3.49 24.48
N ALA A 330 13.33 -4.76 24.50
CA ALA A 330 14.00 -5.40 23.36
C ALA A 330 12.94 -5.87 22.36
N TYR A 331 13.19 -5.68 21.08
CA TYR A 331 12.31 -6.13 20.02
C TYR A 331 13.08 -6.85 18.91
N ALA A 332 12.40 -7.81 18.28
CA ALA A 332 12.92 -8.50 17.11
C ALA A 332 11.75 -8.89 16.18
N SER A 333 12.02 -8.85 14.87
CA SER A 333 11.12 -9.38 13.85
C SER A 333 11.93 -10.11 12.80
N LEU A 334 11.41 -11.25 12.34
CA LEU A 334 11.99 -12.08 11.28
C LEU A 334 10.87 -12.50 10.35
N GLY A 335 11.14 -12.52 9.04
CA GLY A 335 10.16 -12.98 8.09
C GLY A 335 10.78 -13.42 6.77
N ALA A 336 10.00 -14.20 6.04
CA ALA A 336 10.32 -14.64 4.70
C ALA A 336 9.08 -14.58 3.81
N GLN A 337 9.31 -14.33 2.53
CA GLN A 337 8.28 -14.26 1.50
C GLN A 337 8.74 -14.98 0.26
N HIS A 338 7.81 -15.69 -0.37
CA HIS A 338 7.93 -16.21 -1.72
C HIS A 338 6.81 -15.66 -2.60
N ALA A 339 7.17 -15.12 -3.77
CA ALA A 339 6.21 -14.68 -4.77
C ALA A 339 6.52 -15.26 -6.13
N HIS A 340 5.47 -15.68 -6.84
CA HIS A 340 5.53 -16.15 -8.21
C HIS A 340 4.57 -15.35 -9.08
N GLU A 341 5.09 -14.72 -10.11
CA GLU A 341 4.33 -13.95 -11.09
C GLU A 341 4.54 -14.54 -12.47
N ILE A 342 3.48 -15.00 -13.10
CA ILE A 342 3.48 -15.43 -14.49
C ILE A 342 2.45 -14.62 -15.27
N GLY A 343 2.82 -14.10 -16.43
CA GLY A 343 1.91 -13.28 -17.21
C GLY A 343 2.17 -13.33 -18.71
N LEU A 344 1.11 -13.09 -19.44
CA LEU A 344 1.07 -12.89 -20.88
C LEU A 344 0.38 -11.55 -21.14
N TYR A 345 1.14 -10.58 -21.62
CA TYR A 345 0.71 -9.20 -21.72
C TYR A 345 0.60 -8.76 -23.17
N SER A 346 -0.44 -7.96 -23.46
CA SER A 346 -0.71 -7.35 -24.75
C SER A 346 -0.98 -5.87 -24.61
N ALA A 347 0.04 -5.08 -24.28
CA ALA A 347 -0.10 -3.63 -24.29
C ALA A 347 -0.17 -3.14 -25.75
N SER A 348 -1.32 -2.55 -26.14
CA SER A 348 -1.53 -1.99 -27.47
C SER A 348 -0.64 -0.78 -27.68
N LYS A 349 0.23 -0.80 -28.69
CA LYS A 349 1.06 0.35 -29.08
C LYS A 349 0.36 1.18 -30.14
N LEU A 350 -0.03 2.39 -29.76
CA LEU A 350 -0.77 3.33 -30.61
C LEU A 350 0.07 3.82 -31.79
N ILE A 351 -0.57 3.93 -32.96
CA ILE A 351 0.04 4.38 -34.21
C ILE A 351 -0.49 5.75 -34.63
N ASP A 352 -1.79 5.96 -34.53
CA ASP A 352 -2.43 7.18 -35.04
C ASP A 352 -3.67 7.61 -34.22
N ARG A 353 -4.23 8.78 -34.59
CA ARG A 353 -5.42 9.37 -33.97
C ARG A 353 -6.72 8.60 -34.23
N ALA A 354 -6.77 7.76 -35.27
CA ALA A 354 -7.91 6.90 -35.55
C ALA A 354 -7.98 5.69 -34.59
N GLY A 355 -6.98 5.53 -33.75
CA GLY A 355 -6.91 4.45 -32.77
C GLY A 355 -6.24 3.19 -33.29
N ASN A 356 -5.65 3.24 -34.48
CA ASN A 356 -4.88 2.11 -34.97
C ASN A 356 -3.66 1.86 -34.07
N ALA A 357 -3.46 0.59 -33.74
CA ALA A 357 -2.42 0.15 -32.81
C ALA A 357 -1.88 -1.22 -33.23
N THR A 358 -0.78 -1.64 -32.65
CA THR A 358 -0.28 -3.01 -32.78
C THR A 358 -0.43 -3.77 -31.47
N ALA A 359 -0.92 -5.01 -31.52
CA ALA A 359 -0.99 -5.90 -30.37
C ALA A 359 0.30 -6.74 -30.24
N GLY A 360 1.22 -6.29 -29.41
CA GLY A 360 2.42 -7.04 -29.10
C GLY A 360 2.17 -8.15 -28.09
N ARG A 361 3.18 -9.03 -27.91
CA ARG A 361 3.17 -10.10 -26.93
C ARG A 361 4.41 -10.02 -26.05
N LEU A 362 4.20 -10.06 -24.74
CA LEU A 362 5.24 -10.21 -23.73
C LEU A 362 4.82 -11.29 -22.73
N ASP A 363 5.55 -12.42 -22.71
CA ASP A 363 5.41 -13.42 -21.66
C ASP A 363 6.48 -13.15 -20.58
N THR A 364 6.10 -13.23 -19.33
CA THR A 364 7.02 -13.12 -18.19
C THR A 364 6.83 -14.27 -17.22
N ASN A 365 7.93 -14.75 -16.64
CA ASN A 365 7.92 -15.66 -15.50
C ASN A 365 8.95 -15.16 -14.49
N ARG A 366 8.48 -14.85 -13.28
CA ARG A 366 9.29 -14.23 -12.24
C ARG A 366 9.04 -14.87 -10.88
N TYR A 367 10.11 -15.20 -10.18
CA TYR A 367 10.10 -15.60 -8.78
C TYR A 367 10.87 -14.58 -7.96
N ILE A 368 10.34 -14.29 -6.77
CA ILE A 368 10.95 -13.36 -5.80
C ILE A 368 10.99 -14.09 -4.47
N ASP A 369 12.21 -14.31 -3.96
CA ASP A 369 12.44 -14.83 -2.62
C ASP A 369 13.03 -13.72 -1.74
N THR A 370 12.36 -13.41 -0.63
CA THR A 370 12.81 -12.37 0.29
C THR A 370 12.93 -12.93 1.69
N ALA A 371 14.04 -12.60 2.37
CA ALA A 371 14.21 -12.79 3.81
C ALA A 371 14.56 -11.45 4.44
N SER A 372 13.92 -11.15 5.57
CA SER A 372 14.07 -9.88 6.27
C SER A 372 14.09 -10.07 7.77
N GLY A 373 14.77 -9.17 8.47
CA GLY A 373 14.78 -9.15 9.91
C GLY A 373 15.18 -7.79 10.46
N MET A 374 14.72 -7.50 11.66
CA MET A 374 15.14 -6.37 12.45
C MET A 374 15.17 -6.73 13.92
N ALA A 375 16.09 -6.10 14.67
CA ALA A 375 16.16 -6.23 16.13
C ALA A 375 16.73 -4.95 16.75
N GLY A 376 16.36 -4.68 17.99
CA GLY A 376 16.86 -3.51 18.70
C GLY A 376 16.34 -3.40 20.12
N VAL A 377 16.64 -2.25 20.71
CA VAL A 377 16.19 -1.88 22.05
C VAL A 377 15.65 -0.46 22.01
N ARG A 378 14.48 -0.27 22.60
CA ARG A 378 13.87 1.04 22.88
C ARG A 378 13.86 1.27 24.38
N GLY A 379 14.10 2.50 24.79
CA GLY A 379 14.10 2.85 26.20
C GLY A 379 13.67 4.28 26.46
N GLU A 380 13.11 4.51 27.65
CA GLU A 380 12.77 5.83 28.16
C GLU A 380 13.46 6.05 29.51
N PHE A 381 14.08 7.20 29.67
CA PHE A 381 14.67 7.65 30.92
C PHE A 381 14.68 9.16 31.02
N ALA A 382 15.10 9.72 32.16
CA ALA A 382 15.23 11.16 32.33
C ALA A 382 16.62 11.55 32.85
N THR A 383 17.15 12.66 32.38
CA THR A 383 18.35 13.32 32.92
C THR A 383 17.97 14.71 33.42
N GLY A 384 17.70 14.79 34.72
CA GLY A 384 17.17 16.02 35.32
C GLY A 384 15.78 16.32 34.80
N PHE A 385 15.60 17.46 34.11
CA PHE A 385 14.34 17.91 33.55
C PHE A 385 14.14 17.49 32.07
N VAL A 386 15.06 16.73 31.51
CA VAL A 386 15.00 16.25 30.13
C VAL A 386 14.53 14.80 30.12
N SER A 387 13.43 14.51 29.44
CA SER A 387 13.03 13.15 29.09
C SER A 387 13.76 12.67 27.84
N HIS A 388 14.06 11.38 27.77
CA HIS A 388 14.71 10.72 26.63
C HIS A 388 13.88 9.54 26.18
N LYS A 389 13.65 9.45 24.84
CA LYS A 389 13.13 8.25 24.18
C LYS A 389 14.14 7.77 23.16
N VAL A 390 14.93 6.77 23.55
CA VAL A 390 16.04 6.27 22.73
C VAL A 390 15.65 5.01 21.97
N ASN A 391 16.23 4.83 20.78
CA ASN A 391 16.15 3.59 20.02
C ASN A 391 17.49 3.29 19.37
N VAL A 392 17.96 2.05 19.54
CA VAL A 392 19.11 1.50 18.82
C VAL A 392 18.67 0.20 18.17
N GLY A 393 18.82 0.09 16.86
CA GLY A 393 18.39 -1.09 16.16
C GLY A 393 19.19 -1.38 14.89
N TYR A 394 19.01 -2.58 14.42
CA TYR A 394 19.60 -3.07 13.16
C TYR A 394 18.52 -3.75 12.33
N SER A 395 18.53 -3.54 11.02
CA SER A 395 17.67 -4.25 10.08
C SER A 395 18.42 -4.72 8.86
N ALA A 396 17.97 -5.83 8.28
CA ALA A 396 18.50 -6.38 7.04
C ALA A 396 17.39 -7.01 6.21
N LYS A 397 17.47 -6.82 4.88
CA LYS A 397 16.63 -7.49 3.86
C LYS A 397 17.54 -8.09 2.80
N THR A 398 17.25 -9.30 2.38
CA THR A 398 17.87 -9.93 1.20
C THR A 398 16.77 -10.39 0.28
N GLN A 399 16.86 -10.02 -0.99
CA GLN A 399 15.92 -10.39 -2.04
C GLN A 399 16.67 -11.03 -3.18
N ASN A 400 16.15 -12.14 -3.69
CA ASN A 400 16.63 -12.84 -4.86
C ASN A 400 15.54 -12.87 -5.92
N ASP A 401 15.79 -12.24 -7.06
CA ASP A 401 14.91 -12.20 -8.21
C ASP A 401 15.38 -13.22 -9.26
N LYS A 402 14.45 -14.04 -9.74
CA LYS A 402 14.62 -14.91 -10.90
C LYS A 402 13.61 -14.46 -11.94
N THR A 403 14.06 -14.03 -13.11
CA THR A 403 13.16 -13.48 -14.13
C THR A 403 13.56 -13.94 -15.51
N ALA A 404 12.62 -14.50 -16.24
CA ALA A 404 12.73 -14.75 -17.66
C ALA A 404 11.56 -14.11 -18.41
N TRP A 405 11.80 -13.81 -19.67
CA TRP A 405 10.77 -13.23 -20.54
C TRP A 405 10.98 -13.67 -21.98
N ARG A 406 9.92 -13.61 -22.75
CA ARG A 406 9.94 -13.76 -24.20
C ARG A 406 8.92 -12.81 -24.81
N MET A 407 9.23 -12.27 -25.99
CA MET A 407 8.39 -11.25 -26.63
C MET A 407 8.35 -11.44 -28.14
N SER A 408 7.27 -10.95 -28.76
CA SER A 408 7.13 -10.88 -30.19
C SER A 408 8.05 -9.84 -30.81
N LYS A 409 8.33 -9.97 -32.10
CA LYS A 409 8.99 -8.93 -32.90
C LYS A 409 7.98 -7.84 -33.28
N ALA A 410 8.33 -6.59 -33.05
CA ALA A 410 7.42 -5.47 -33.33
C ALA A 410 6.85 -5.43 -34.76
N ALA A 411 7.64 -5.87 -35.76
CA ALA A 411 7.19 -5.92 -37.16
C ALA A 411 6.12 -7.00 -37.44
N ASP A 412 6.02 -8.02 -36.57
CA ASP A 412 5.11 -9.16 -36.74
C ASP A 412 3.84 -8.98 -35.87
N ASN A 413 3.74 -7.88 -35.13
CA ASN A 413 2.60 -7.61 -34.27
C ASN A 413 1.36 -7.24 -35.14
N PRO A 414 0.23 -7.94 -34.96
CA PRO A 414 -0.98 -7.67 -35.72
C PRO A 414 -1.54 -6.27 -35.44
N LEU A 415 -2.16 -5.70 -36.48
CA LEU A 415 -2.91 -4.45 -36.36
C LEU A 415 -4.22 -4.68 -35.64
N VAL A 416 -4.56 -3.76 -34.75
CA VAL A 416 -5.80 -3.69 -33.98
C VAL A 416 -6.25 -2.24 -33.87
N ASN A 417 -7.45 -1.99 -33.35
CA ASN A 417 -7.91 -0.63 -33.06
C ASN A 417 -8.38 -0.53 -31.61
N ILE A 418 -7.99 0.50 -30.88
CA ILE A 418 -8.33 0.67 -29.46
C ILE A 418 -9.79 1.06 -29.22
N TYR A 419 -10.51 1.53 -30.24
CA TYR A 419 -11.93 1.92 -30.18
C TYR A 419 -12.89 0.83 -30.68
N ASP A 420 -12.38 -0.11 -31.50
CA ASP A 420 -13.10 -1.26 -32.04
C ASP A 420 -12.11 -2.43 -32.09
N THR A 421 -11.92 -3.07 -30.95
CA THR A 421 -10.80 -4.00 -30.72
C THR A 421 -11.08 -5.36 -31.36
N GLN A 422 -10.39 -5.65 -32.44
CA GLN A 422 -10.37 -6.99 -33.04
C GLN A 422 -9.53 -7.92 -32.18
N GLN A 423 -10.09 -9.08 -31.85
CA GLN A 423 -9.37 -10.14 -31.17
C GLN A 423 -8.50 -10.89 -32.19
N VAL A 424 -7.19 -10.91 -31.95
CA VAL A 424 -6.20 -11.54 -32.81
C VAL A 424 -5.46 -12.67 -32.05
N ALA A 425 -4.90 -13.61 -32.78
CA ALA A 425 -4.04 -14.61 -32.14
C ALA A 425 -2.76 -13.97 -31.58
N PRO A 426 -2.22 -14.46 -30.44
CA PRO A 426 -0.97 -13.94 -29.95
C PRO A 426 0.16 -14.14 -30.95
N PRO A 427 0.92 -13.07 -31.31
CA PRO A 427 2.02 -13.20 -32.25
C PRO A 427 3.12 -14.13 -31.72
N ALA A 428 3.92 -14.69 -32.61
CA ALA A 428 5.00 -15.60 -32.24
C ALA A 428 6.10 -14.87 -31.44
N ASN A 429 6.67 -15.55 -30.46
CA ASN A 429 7.84 -15.06 -29.74
C ASN A 429 9.09 -15.08 -30.61
N ALA A 430 9.85 -14.00 -30.60
CA ALA A 430 11.05 -13.80 -31.43
C ALA A 430 12.28 -13.36 -30.61
N SER A 431 12.08 -12.85 -29.41
CA SER A 431 13.16 -12.42 -28.51
C SER A 431 12.97 -13.07 -27.13
N PHE A 432 14.08 -13.43 -26.50
CA PHE A 432 14.10 -14.24 -25.27
C PHE A 432 15.11 -13.63 -24.28
N GLY A 433 14.74 -13.59 -23.02
CA GLY A 433 15.61 -13.20 -21.90
C GLY A 433 15.57 -14.29 -20.83
N GLY A 434 16.45 -15.27 -20.95
CA GLY A 434 16.55 -16.41 -20.06
C GLY A 434 15.66 -17.60 -20.45
N ASP A 435 15.74 -18.68 -19.65
CA ASP A 435 14.84 -19.83 -19.78
C ASP A 435 13.50 -19.50 -19.11
N TYR A 436 12.45 -19.45 -19.92
CA TYR A 436 11.11 -19.11 -19.45
C TYR A 436 10.52 -20.13 -18.46
N TYR A 437 10.90 -21.40 -18.59
CA TYR A 437 10.37 -22.50 -17.76
C TYR A 437 11.18 -22.74 -16.49
N ASP A 438 12.46 -22.34 -16.49
CA ASP A 438 13.36 -22.41 -15.33
C ASP A 438 14.23 -21.13 -15.23
N PRO A 439 13.63 -19.99 -14.79
CA PRO A 439 14.35 -18.74 -14.72
C PRO A 439 15.54 -18.78 -13.76
N LEU A 440 16.70 -18.37 -14.27
CA LEU A 440 17.89 -18.19 -13.45
C LEU A 440 17.79 -16.90 -12.62
N THR A 441 18.62 -16.80 -11.57
CA THR A 441 18.75 -15.54 -10.81
C THR A 441 19.14 -14.41 -11.75
N SER A 442 18.33 -13.36 -11.75
CA SER A 442 18.53 -12.13 -12.53
C SER A 442 19.02 -10.96 -11.68
N GLY A 443 18.74 -11.00 -10.38
CA GLY A 443 19.13 -9.94 -9.45
C GLY A 443 19.21 -10.45 -8.01
N ARG A 444 20.14 -9.90 -7.24
CA ARG A 444 20.18 -10.02 -5.77
C ARG A 444 20.39 -8.66 -5.17
N THR A 445 19.49 -8.28 -4.25
CA THR A 445 19.61 -7.04 -3.50
C THR A 445 19.72 -7.36 -2.02
N ARG A 446 20.72 -6.79 -1.36
CA ARG A 446 20.85 -6.82 0.10
C ARG A 446 20.88 -5.40 0.62
N SER A 447 19.98 -5.11 1.53
CA SER A 447 19.90 -3.82 2.20
C SER A 447 20.00 -4.05 3.71
N GLN A 448 20.89 -3.32 4.39
CA GLN A 448 21.09 -3.48 5.83
C GLN A 448 21.55 -2.17 6.46
N GLY A 449 21.17 -1.94 7.73
CA GLY A 449 21.59 -0.71 8.38
C GLY A 449 21.35 -0.66 9.87
N TRP A 450 22.15 0.18 10.52
CA TRP A 450 22.02 0.55 11.93
C TRP A 450 21.18 1.82 12.05
N LEU A 451 20.32 1.85 13.05
CA LEU A 451 19.53 3.02 13.45
C LEU A 451 19.92 3.41 14.86
N LEU A 452 20.13 4.70 15.06
CA LEU A 452 20.24 5.34 16.37
C LEU A 452 19.34 6.56 16.38
N SER A 453 18.50 6.70 17.39
CA SER A 453 17.67 7.90 17.58
C SER A 453 17.45 8.21 19.05
N ASP A 454 17.28 9.49 19.36
CA ASP A 454 16.83 9.99 20.66
C ASP A 454 15.80 11.11 20.43
N THR A 455 14.72 11.08 21.19
CA THR A 455 13.76 12.18 21.30
C THR A 455 13.86 12.76 22.69
N LEU A 456 14.34 14.00 22.76
CA LEU A 456 14.53 14.78 23.98
C LEU A 456 13.26 15.58 24.26
N GLY A 457 12.63 15.36 25.41
CA GLY A 457 11.49 16.14 25.86
C GLY A 457 11.89 17.13 26.95
N VAL A 458 11.44 18.36 26.83
CA VAL A 458 11.60 19.41 27.84
C VAL A 458 10.27 20.12 28.07
N LEU A 459 10.17 20.87 29.17
CA LEU A 459 8.94 21.55 29.56
C LEU A 459 7.74 20.60 29.66
N ASP A 460 7.93 19.50 30.37
CA ASP A 460 6.93 18.42 30.51
C ASP A 460 6.45 17.90 29.13
N ASP A 461 7.39 17.62 28.23
CA ASP A 461 7.17 17.14 26.85
C ASP A 461 6.35 18.09 25.97
N THR A 462 6.21 19.36 26.36
CA THR A 462 5.62 20.42 25.51
C THR A 462 6.54 20.71 24.30
N LEU A 463 7.83 20.52 24.46
CA LEU A 463 8.82 20.71 23.40
C LEU A 463 9.65 19.42 23.26
N LEU A 464 9.60 18.80 22.08
CA LEU A 464 10.30 17.57 21.76
C LEU A 464 11.32 17.82 20.65
N PHE A 465 12.54 17.36 20.82
CA PHE A 465 13.59 17.37 19.80
C PHE A 465 13.97 15.93 19.45
N THR A 466 13.71 15.53 18.23
CA THR A 466 14.12 14.23 17.71
C THR A 466 15.39 14.38 16.89
N ALA A 467 16.42 13.63 17.25
CA ALA A 467 17.63 13.46 16.45
C ALA A 467 17.87 11.98 16.21
N GLY A 468 18.14 11.63 14.98
CA GLY A 468 18.44 10.25 14.61
C GLY A 468 19.39 10.19 13.43
N ALA A 469 20.04 9.06 13.28
CA ALA A 469 20.86 8.77 12.13
C ALA A 469 20.75 7.28 11.78
N ARG A 470 20.71 7.01 10.48
CA ARG A 470 20.77 5.65 9.97
C ARG A 470 21.99 5.49 9.09
N HIS A 471 22.79 4.46 9.36
CA HIS A 471 23.82 3.99 8.45
C HIS A 471 23.23 2.90 7.59
N GLN A 472 22.98 3.16 6.31
CA GLN A 472 22.40 2.23 5.38
C GLN A 472 23.44 1.76 4.37
N LYS A 473 23.55 0.44 4.20
CA LYS A 473 24.35 -0.21 3.16
C LYS A 473 23.42 -0.92 2.19
N VAL A 474 23.64 -0.75 0.89
CA VAL A 474 22.91 -1.41 -0.20
C VAL A 474 23.91 -2.10 -1.11
N VAL A 475 23.71 -3.39 -1.34
CA VAL A 475 24.48 -4.21 -2.28
C VAL A 475 23.54 -4.73 -3.33
N VAL A 476 23.79 -4.42 -4.58
CA VAL A 476 23.04 -4.95 -5.72
C VAL A 476 23.98 -5.76 -6.60
N ARG A 477 23.52 -6.92 -7.04
CA ARG A 477 24.21 -7.78 -7.99
C ARG A 477 23.22 -8.17 -9.08
N ASN A 478 23.55 -7.85 -10.32
CA ASN A 478 22.79 -8.21 -11.51
C ASN A 478 23.45 -9.39 -12.20
N TYR A 479 22.63 -10.24 -12.77
CA TYR A 479 23.10 -11.45 -13.47
C TYR A 479 22.47 -11.53 -14.86
N ASP A 480 23.23 -12.02 -15.81
CA ASP A 480 22.72 -12.34 -17.12
C ASP A 480 21.71 -13.51 -17.01
N LYS A 481 20.53 -13.31 -17.54
CA LYS A 481 19.38 -14.22 -17.39
C LYS A 481 19.56 -15.54 -18.16
N THR A 482 20.47 -15.58 -19.12
CA THR A 482 20.72 -16.74 -19.96
C THR A 482 21.91 -17.57 -19.46
N THR A 483 22.98 -16.91 -19.03
CA THR A 483 24.19 -17.56 -18.58
C THR A 483 24.31 -17.72 -17.08
N GLY A 484 23.56 -16.93 -16.30
CA GLY A 484 23.64 -16.87 -14.85
C GLY A 484 24.92 -16.18 -14.32
N LEU A 485 25.76 -15.65 -15.21
CA LEU A 485 26.99 -14.97 -14.83
C LEU A 485 26.66 -13.55 -14.32
N GLN A 486 27.40 -13.09 -13.31
CA GLN A 486 27.26 -11.73 -12.82
C GLN A 486 27.64 -10.72 -13.92
N SER A 487 26.69 -9.83 -14.24
CA SER A 487 26.86 -8.83 -15.29
C SER A 487 27.28 -7.47 -14.72
N ASP A 488 26.80 -7.13 -13.51
CA ASP A 488 27.11 -5.87 -12.82
C ASP A 488 26.95 -6.02 -11.31
N ALA A 489 27.60 -5.17 -10.55
CA ALA A 489 27.42 -5.08 -9.10
C ALA A 489 27.82 -3.70 -8.58
N TYR A 490 27.09 -3.20 -7.60
CA TYR A 490 27.55 -2.08 -6.79
C TYR A 490 27.33 -2.35 -5.30
N ASP A 491 28.16 -1.73 -4.48
CA ASP A 491 28.13 -1.77 -3.03
C ASP A 491 28.36 -0.33 -2.56
N ASP A 492 27.36 0.26 -1.93
CA ASP A 492 27.46 1.65 -1.42
C ASP A 492 26.81 1.74 -0.04
N SER A 493 27.28 2.68 0.76
CA SER A 493 26.73 2.93 2.09
C SER A 493 26.77 4.41 2.45
N ARG A 494 25.78 4.84 3.24
CA ARG A 494 25.68 6.25 3.63
C ARG A 494 25.02 6.42 4.98
N TRP A 495 25.45 7.44 5.71
CA TRP A 495 24.75 7.97 6.86
C TRP A 495 23.65 8.93 6.42
N MET A 496 22.48 8.75 6.99
CA MET A 496 21.29 9.58 6.75
C MET A 496 20.83 10.16 8.07
N PRO A 497 21.10 11.45 8.31
CA PRO A 497 20.58 12.12 9.50
C PRO A 497 19.09 12.44 9.35
N THR A 498 18.41 12.50 10.49
CA THR A 498 17.04 12.99 10.63
C THR A 498 16.99 13.89 11.85
N TYR A 499 16.41 15.05 11.69
CA TYR A 499 16.18 16.00 12.78
C TYR A 499 14.73 16.45 12.76
N GLY A 500 14.16 16.62 13.93
CA GLY A 500 12.81 17.13 14.04
C GLY A 500 12.57 17.84 15.36
N VAL A 501 11.61 18.73 15.34
CA VAL A 501 11.11 19.42 16.52
C VAL A 501 9.58 19.37 16.52
N VAL A 502 9.02 19.16 17.70
CA VAL A 502 7.58 19.27 17.95
C VAL A 502 7.38 20.24 19.08
N TYR A 503 6.54 21.24 18.88
CA TYR A 503 6.14 22.19 19.92
C TYR A 503 4.62 22.14 20.10
N LYS A 504 4.17 21.84 21.31
CA LYS A 504 2.75 21.73 21.69
C LYS A 504 2.34 22.96 22.54
N PRO A 505 2.03 24.12 21.92
CA PRO A 505 1.61 25.32 22.66
C PRO A 505 0.32 25.09 23.45
N TRP A 506 -0.51 24.19 22.98
CA TRP A 506 -1.73 23.69 23.62
C TRP A 506 -1.82 22.17 23.43
N GLN A 507 -2.52 21.49 24.31
CA GLN A 507 -2.70 20.02 24.21
C GLN A 507 -3.35 19.57 22.90
N VAL A 508 -4.16 20.44 22.29
CA VAL A 508 -4.90 20.18 21.04
C VAL A 508 -4.16 20.60 19.78
N ILE A 509 -2.99 21.25 19.88
CA ILE A 509 -2.20 21.74 18.73
C ILE A 509 -0.75 21.30 18.86
N SER A 510 -0.23 20.73 17.79
CA SER A 510 1.18 20.35 17.65
C SER A 510 1.76 21.01 16.40
N LEU A 511 2.77 21.85 16.57
CA LEU A 511 3.57 22.46 15.52
C LEU A 511 4.84 21.63 15.35
N TYR A 512 5.26 21.37 14.12
CA TYR A 512 6.48 20.61 13.90
C TYR A 512 7.30 21.11 12.72
N ALA A 513 8.58 20.77 12.75
CA ALA A 513 9.47 20.89 11.60
C ALA A 513 10.42 19.70 11.57
N ASN A 514 10.79 19.26 10.37
CA ASN A 514 11.76 18.19 10.20
C ASN A 514 12.70 18.41 9.02
N HIS A 515 13.85 17.75 9.11
CA HIS A 515 14.73 17.44 8.00
C HIS A 515 14.95 15.93 7.96
N THR A 516 14.68 15.30 6.82
CA THR A 516 14.84 13.86 6.63
C THR A 516 15.52 13.58 5.31
N GLU A 517 16.20 12.44 5.25
CA GLU A 517 16.88 11.98 4.03
C GLU A 517 16.38 10.59 3.66
N ALA A 518 16.57 10.19 2.40
CA ALA A 518 16.25 8.85 1.92
C ALA A 518 17.23 8.39 0.86
N LEU A 519 17.42 7.07 0.78
CA LEU A 519 18.20 6.42 -0.25
C LEU A 519 17.35 5.46 -1.05
N GLN A 520 17.61 5.40 -2.36
CA GLN A 520 17.10 4.36 -3.23
C GLN A 520 18.17 3.91 -4.22
N PRO A 521 18.14 2.65 -4.68
CA PRO A 521 19.00 2.20 -5.76
C PRO A 521 18.77 3.01 -7.02
N GLY A 522 19.85 3.41 -7.68
CA GLY A 522 19.76 4.04 -8.99
C GLY A 522 19.63 3.01 -10.11
N SER A 523 19.19 3.46 -11.27
CA SER A 523 19.07 2.64 -12.47
C SER A 523 20.43 2.39 -13.13
N ASN A 524 20.50 1.33 -13.96
CA ASN A 524 21.66 1.09 -14.79
C ASN A 524 21.61 1.95 -16.06
N ALA A 525 22.79 2.27 -16.57
CA ALA A 525 22.96 3.03 -17.78
C ALA A 525 22.35 2.30 -19.00
N PRO A 526 21.49 2.96 -19.80
CA PRO A 526 20.80 2.36 -20.92
C PRO A 526 21.76 2.03 -22.07
N ASN A 527 21.31 1.21 -23.04
CA ASN A 527 22.10 0.78 -24.20
C ASN A 527 22.66 1.96 -25.04
N SER A 528 22.04 3.15 -24.95
CA SER A 528 22.50 4.36 -25.62
C SER A 528 23.64 5.09 -24.90
N ALA A 529 24.01 4.62 -23.71
CA ALA A 529 25.06 5.24 -22.90
C ALA A 529 26.45 4.72 -23.24
N ALA A 530 27.47 5.58 -23.17
CA ALA A 530 28.86 5.20 -23.29
C ALA A 530 29.31 4.24 -22.16
N ASN A 531 28.66 4.33 -21.00
CA ASN A 531 28.84 3.44 -19.86
C ASN A 531 27.67 2.46 -19.70
N TYR A 532 27.21 1.88 -20.81
CA TYR A 532 26.11 0.91 -20.82
C TYR A 532 26.27 -0.17 -19.75
N GLY A 533 25.21 -0.43 -19.01
CA GLY A 533 25.15 -1.45 -17.96
C GLY A 533 25.69 -0.99 -16.59
N GLU A 534 26.50 0.09 -16.52
CA GLU A 534 26.97 0.61 -15.24
C GLU A 534 25.80 1.20 -14.42
N SER A 535 25.78 0.87 -13.11
CA SER A 535 24.84 1.49 -12.18
C SER A 535 25.23 2.93 -11.88
N VAL A 536 24.25 3.84 -11.75
CA VAL A 536 24.49 5.20 -11.23
C VAL A 536 24.67 5.25 -9.71
N GLY A 537 24.69 4.08 -9.04
CA GLY A 537 24.85 4.00 -7.58
C GLY A 537 23.56 4.33 -6.83
N ILE A 538 23.68 4.99 -5.68
CA ILE A 538 22.56 5.33 -4.80
C ILE A 538 22.07 6.75 -5.08
N ILE A 539 20.77 6.91 -5.27
CA ILE A 539 20.08 8.21 -5.32
C ILE A 539 19.83 8.65 -3.87
N HIS A 540 20.38 9.78 -3.49
CA HIS A 540 20.25 10.37 -2.17
C HIS A 540 19.35 11.59 -2.21
N SER A 541 18.19 11.52 -1.56
CA SER A 541 17.18 12.55 -1.53
C SER A 541 17.08 13.22 -0.18
N LYS A 542 16.65 14.49 -0.17
CA LYS A 542 16.52 15.30 1.03
C LYS A 542 15.15 15.96 1.09
N GLN A 543 14.57 16.02 2.28
CA GLN A 543 13.31 16.69 2.53
C GLN A 543 13.45 17.67 3.69
N ASN A 544 12.77 18.82 3.55
CA ASN A 544 12.44 19.72 4.65
C ASN A 544 10.90 19.85 4.71
N GLU A 545 10.36 19.83 5.92
CA GLU A 545 8.91 19.94 6.14
C GLU A 545 8.65 20.77 7.39
N VAL A 546 7.59 21.59 7.33
CA VAL A 546 6.99 22.25 8.49
C VAL A 546 5.49 22.01 8.46
N GLY A 547 4.89 21.82 9.63
CA GLY A 547 3.47 21.54 9.68
C GLY A 547 2.83 21.80 11.03
N MET A 548 1.53 21.62 11.02
CA MET A 548 0.67 21.71 12.19
C MET A 548 -0.26 20.51 12.22
N LYS A 549 -0.48 19.98 13.41
CA LYS A 549 -1.50 18.96 13.68
C LYS A 549 -2.44 19.46 14.75
N ALA A 550 -3.69 19.11 14.63
CA ALA A 550 -4.73 19.49 15.56
C ALA A 550 -5.58 18.28 15.94
N ASP A 551 -5.95 18.22 17.22
CA ASP A 551 -6.86 17.23 17.77
C ASP A 551 -7.79 17.90 18.76
N PHE A 552 -9.03 18.17 18.33
CA PHE A 552 -10.07 18.81 19.14
C PHE A 552 -11.03 17.76 19.76
N GLY A 553 -10.63 16.49 19.80
CA GLY A 553 -11.41 15.39 20.35
C GLY A 553 -12.50 14.86 19.41
N ARG A 554 -13.24 15.71 18.72
CA ARG A 554 -14.24 15.30 17.71
C ARG A 554 -13.75 15.48 16.26
N ILE A 555 -12.83 16.38 16.05
CA ILE A 555 -12.23 16.68 14.75
C ILE A 555 -10.73 16.70 14.92
N GLY A 556 -10.04 15.98 14.07
CA GLY A 556 -8.59 16.02 13.93
C GLY A 556 -8.18 16.42 12.53
N GLY A 557 -6.94 16.86 12.38
CA GLY A 557 -6.42 17.22 11.06
C GLY A 557 -4.96 17.63 11.08
N SER A 558 -4.41 17.81 9.88
CA SER A 558 -3.03 18.27 9.71
C SER A 558 -2.87 19.16 8.49
N LEU A 559 -1.90 20.05 8.56
CA LEU A 559 -1.42 20.88 7.47
C LEU A 559 0.10 20.75 7.40
N ALA A 560 0.63 20.41 6.23
CA ALA A 560 2.07 20.27 6.01
C ALA A 560 2.51 21.07 4.78
N LEU A 561 3.67 21.73 4.88
CA LEU A 561 4.37 22.34 3.77
C LEU A 561 5.73 21.65 3.64
N PHE A 562 6.03 21.14 2.45
CA PHE A 562 7.25 20.36 2.24
C PHE A 562 8.01 20.74 0.96
N GLU A 563 9.31 20.45 0.97
CA GLU A 563 10.18 20.43 -0.20
C GLU A 563 10.99 19.14 -0.20
N ILE A 564 10.97 18.40 -1.30
CA ILE A 564 11.81 17.22 -1.55
C ILE A 564 12.69 17.50 -2.77
N LYS A 565 13.99 17.22 -2.64
CA LYS A 565 14.95 17.25 -3.76
C LYS A 565 15.47 15.85 -3.98
N MET A 566 15.34 15.38 -5.22
CA MET A 566 15.78 14.05 -5.64
C MET A 566 16.67 14.18 -6.89
N PRO A 567 17.94 13.72 -6.83
CA PRO A 567 18.77 13.61 -8.02
C PRO A 567 18.11 12.70 -9.07
N SER A 568 18.26 13.04 -10.32
CA SER A 568 17.80 12.24 -11.47
C SER A 568 18.93 11.97 -12.44
N ALA A 569 18.86 10.82 -13.12
CA ALA A 569 19.91 10.42 -14.05
C ALA A 569 19.53 10.76 -15.50
N PHE A 570 20.50 11.27 -16.28
CA PHE A 570 20.41 11.43 -17.71
C PHE A 570 21.77 11.30 -18.41
N LEU A 571 21.75 11.16 -19.75
CA LEU A 571 22.94 11.14 -20.58
C LEU A 571 23.51 12.56 -20.73
N ASP A 572 24.75 12.77 -20.33
CA ASP A 572 25.47 14.04 -20.57
C ASP A 572 25.87 14.21 -22.04
N SER A 573 26.60 15.29 -22.36
CA SER A 573 27.09 15.60 -23.71
C SER A 573 28.09 14.54 -24.25
N GLN A 574 28.73 13.78 -23.37
CA GLN A 574 29.66 12.69 -23.71
C GLN A 574 28.95 11.32 -23.77
N LYS A 575 27.59 11.31 -23.74
CA LYS A 575 26.75 10.14 -23.65
C LYS A 575 26.99 9.26 -22.42
N ARG A 576 27.56 9.78 -21.36
CA ARG A 576 27.65 9.08 -20.09
C ARG A 576 26.36 9.28 -19.29
N TYR A 577 25.81 8.20 -18.78
CA TYR A 577 24.63 8.20 -17.92
C TYR A 577 25.08 8.41 -16.46
N GLY A 578 24.49 9.37 -15.77
CA GLY A 578 24.86 9.71 -14.40
C GLY A 578 23.82 10.60 -13.73
N LEU A 579 23.94 10.78 -12.41
CA LEU A 579 23.08 11.64 -11.59
C LEU A 579 23.35 13.13 -11.86
N ASN A 580 23.04 13.58 -13.06
CA ASN A 580 23.32 14.92 -13.55
C ASN A 580 22.12 15.87 -13.45
N GLY A 581 20.93 15.33 -13.13
CA GLY A 581 19.67 16.04 -13.01
C GLY A 581 19.16 16.18 -11.60
N GLU A 582 18.05 16.89 -11.46
CA GLU A 582 17.31 17.05 -10.22
C GLU A 582 15.82 17.24 -10.48
N GLN A 583 15.00 16.51 -9.73
CA GLN A 583 13.58 16.80 -9.57
C GLN A 583 13.36 17.41 -8.19
N ARG A 584 12.53 18.48 -8.14
CA ARG A 584 12.19 19.16 -6.91
C ARG A 584 10.68 19.25 -6.75
N ASN A 585 10.16 18.61 -5.70
CA ASN A 585 8.74 18.59 -5.38
C ASN A 585 8.48 19.48 -4.17
N ARG A 586 7.56 20.44 -4.33
CA ARG A 586 7.08 21.33 -3.27
C ARG A 586 5.58 21.23 -3.18
N GLY A 587 5.06 21.16 -1.97
CA GLY A 587 3.61 21.04 -1.82
C GLY A 587 3.10 21.52 -0.50
N VAL A 588 1.76 21.63 -0.49
CA VAL A 588 0.93 21.85 0.68
C VAL A 588 -0.04 20.68 0.76
N GLU A 589 -0.06 20.00 1.89
CA GLU A 589 -1.00 18.90 2.18
C GLU A 589 -1.91 19.29 3.34
N PHE A 590 -3.19 18.97 3.19
CA PHE A 590 -4.22 19.18 4.21
C PHE A 590 -4.98 17.88 4.41
N ASN A 591 -5.18 17.48 5.67
CA ASN A 591 -6.06 16.38 6.06
C ASN A 591 -7.01 16.84 7.17
N LEU A 592 -8.26 16.39 7.10
CA LEU A 592 -9.30 16.61 8.10
C LEU A 592 -10.09 15.32 8.27
N PHE A 593 -10.32 14.91 9.52
CA PHE A 593 -11.09 13.71 9.83
C PHE A 593 -11.85 13.87 11.14
N GLY A 594 -12.87 13.06 11.34
CA GLY A 594 -13.64 13.00 12.58
C GLY A 594 -15.14 13.23 12.39
N GLU A 595 -15.82 13.56 13.46
CA GLU A 595 -17.28 13.70 13.55
C GLU A 595 -17.66 15.12 14.00
N PRO A 596 -17.69 16.12 13.11
CA PRO A 596 -17.99 17.51 13.46
C PRO A 596 -19.39 17.70 14.05
N LEU A 597 -20.34 16.89 13.59
CA LEU A 597 -21.70 16.82 14.09
C LEU A 597 -22.05 15.38 14.39
N TYR A 598 -22.83 15.13 15.41
CA TYR A 598 -23.27 13.77 15.75
C TYR A 598 -23.94 13.07 14.57
N GLY A 599 -23.36 11.94 14.17
CA GLY A 599 -23.79 11.16 13.01
C GLY A 599 -23.25 11.64 11.67
N LEU A 600 -22.46 12.72 11.60
CA LEU A 600 -21.77 13.16 10.38
C LEU A 600 -20.27 12.93 10.53
N ARG A 601 -19.75 11.94 9.85
CA ARG A 601 -18.32 11.62 9.79
C ARG A 601 -17.72 12.14 8.51
N LEU A 602 -16.55 12.77 8.61
CA LEU A 602 -15.82 13.34 7.48
C LEU A 602 -14.41 12.76 7.41
N ASN A 603 -13.94 12.57 6.19
CA ASN A 603 -12.55 12.30 5.85
C ASN A 603 -12.22 13.11 4.60
N ALA A 604 -11.41 14.16 4.74
CA ALA A 604 -11.05 15.04 3.65
C ALA A 604 -9.54 15.18 3.55
N SER A 605 -9.02 15.13 2.33
CA SER A 605 -7.61 15.31 2.03
C SER A 605 -7.45 16.16 0.77
N ALA A 606 -6.48 17.08 0.78
CA ALA A 606 -6.16 17.89 -0.39
C ALA A 606 -4.65 18.13 -0.47
N THR A 607 -4.11 18.04 -1.68
CA THR A 607 -2.68 18.28 -1.95
C THR A 607 -2.53 19.22 -3.13
N TRP A 608 -1.81 20.31 -2.92
CA TRP A 608 -1.29 21.19 -3.97
C TRP A 608 0.18 20.86 -4.15
N LEU A 609 0.58 20.46 -5.36
CA LEU A 609 1.91 19.93 -5.62
C LEU A 609 2.52 20.58 -6.87
N LYS A 610 3.72 21.13 -6.72
CA LYS A 610 4.60 21.52 -7.81
C LYS A 610 5.77 20.54 -7.88
N ALA A 611 5.66 19.53 -8.75
CA ALA A 611 6.73 18.58 -9.04
C ALA A 611 7.50 19.08 -10.25
N GLU A 612 8.65 19.70 -10.05
CA GLU A 612 9.43 20.43 -11.07
C GLU A 612 10.70 19.67 -11.44
N LEU A 613 10.94 19.50 -12.73
CA LEU A 613 12.25 19.09 -13.24
C LEU A 613 13.17 20.30 -13.12
N SER A 614 13.91 20.39 -12.00
CA SER A 614 14.71 21.58 -11.70
C SER A 614 16.05 21.61 -12.43
N LYS A 615 16.54 20.43 -12.89
CA LYS A 615 17.73 20.31 -13.71
C LYS A 615 17.58 19.13 -14.68
N THR A 616 17.66 19.42 -15.97
CA THR A 616 17.55 18.42 -17.05
C THR A 616 18.73 18.54 -18.02
N LYS A 617 18.82 17.58 -18.96
CA LYS A 617 19.85 17.63 -20.01
C LYS A 617 19.75 18.93 -20.81
N ASP A 618 20.85 19.65 -20.86
CA ASP A 618 21.00 20.94 -21.59
C ASP A 618 19.92 22.00 -21.22
N GLY A 619 19.25 21.83 -20.05
CA GLY A 619 18.19 22.71 -19.57
C GLY A 619 16.88 22.68 -20.38
N ILE A 620 16.73 21.76 -21.33
CA ILE A 620 15.60 21.75 -22.30
C ILE A 620 14.25 21.64 -21.62
N ASN A 621 14.16 20.87 -20.53
CA ASN A 621 12.93 20.66 -19.77
C ASN A 621 12.97 21.28 -18.36
N ASP A 622 13.89 22.20 -18.12
CA ASP A 622 13.96 22.89 -16.83
C ASP A 622 12.67 23.67 -16.55
N GLY A 623 12.16 23.55 -15.33
CA GLY A 623 10.92 24.18 -14.92
C GLY A 623 9.64 23.44 -15.34
N LYS A 624 9.74 22.36 -16.15
CA LYS A 624 8.61 21.53 -16.55
C LYS A 624 8.12 20.66 -15.40
N THR A 625 6.84 20.28 -15.46
CA THR A 625 6.21 19.37 -14.48
C THR A 625 6.67 17.93 -14.72
N ALA A 626 6.96 17.20 -13.66
CA ALA A 626 7.27 15.77 -13.74
C ALA A 626 6.11 14.96 -14.31
N ILE A 627 6.43 13.88 -15.03
CA ILE A 627 5.44 13.03 -15.72
C ILE A 627 4.45 12.45 -14.72
N GLY A 628 3.16 12.49 -15.09
CA GLY A 628 2.07 11.84 -14.37
C GLY A 628 1.75 12.46 -13.00
N VAL A 629 2.23 13.67 -12.72
CA VAL A 629 1.99 14.33 -11.41
C VAL A 629 1.01 15.50 -11.61
N PRO A 630 -0.23 15.42 -11.05
CA PRO A 630 -1.17 16.52 -11.07
C PRO A 630 -0.75 17.63 -10.10
N GLY A 631 -1.02 18.88 -10.46
CA GLY A 631 -0.75 20.03 -9.60
C GLY A 631 -1.71 20.17 -8.41
N PHE A 632 -2.86 19.51 -8.49
CA PHE A 632 -3.87 19.47 -7.41
C PHE A 632 -4.56 18.12 -7.39
N TYR A 633 -4.72 17.56 -6.20
CA TYR A 633 -5.50 16.35 -5.96
C TYR A 633 -6.31 16.53 -4.67
N ALA A 634 -7.58 16.11 -4.66
CA ALA A 634 -8.44 16.24 -3.49
C ALA A 634 -9.41 15.06 -3.37
N VAL A 635 -9.67 14.66 -2.14
CA VAL A 635 -10.64 13.63 -1.78
C VAL A 635 -11.50 14.16 -0.63
N LEU A 636 -12.81 13.99 -0.75
CA LEU A 636 -13.77 14.32 0.30
C LEU A 636 -14.73 13.15 0.50
N GLY A 637 -14.59 12.44 1.60
CA GLY A 637 -15.48 11.39 2.08
C GLY A 637 -16.40 11.92 3.18
N ALA A 638 -17.67 11.56 3.12
CA ALA A 638 -18.67 11.88 4.13
C ALA A 638 -19.61 10.70 4.38
N GLU A 639 -19.94 10.46 5.63
CA GLU A 639 -20.98 9.53 6.06
C GLU A 639 -21.98 10.28 6.96
N TYR A 640 -23.26 10.00 6.75
CA TYR A 640 -24.32 10.59 7.55
C TYR A 640 -25.35 9.56 8.02
N ASP A 641 -25.54 9.47 9.33
CA ASP A 641 -26.53 8.59 9.93
C ASP A 641 -27.93 9.20 9.78
N ILE A 642 -28.81 8.48 9.10
CA ILE A 642 -30.20 8.93 8.81
C ILE A 642 -31.06 8.68 10.03
N LYS A 643 -31.13 9.66 10.92
CA LYS A 643 -31.80 9.57 12.23
C LYS A 643 -33.20 8.94 12.27
N PRO A 644 -34.10 9.14 11.26
CA PRO A 644 -35.41 8.48 11.27
C PRO A 644 -35.39 6.97 11.10
N ILE A 645 -34.27 6.40 10.62
CA ILE A 645 -34.10 4.97 10.37
C ILE A 645 -32.83 4.54 11.10
N ASP A 646 -33.01 3.93 12.27
CA ASP A 646 -31.89 3.46 13.08
C ASP A 646 -31.02 2.46 12.29
N GLY A 647 -29.71 2.61 12.39
CA GLY A 647 -28.72 1.79 11.67
C GLY A 647 -28.49 2.15 10.20
N LEU A 648 -29.23 3.11 9.61
CA LEU A 648 -29.05 3.51 8.22
C LEU A 648 -28.05 4.67 8.11
N THR A 649 -27.03 4.50 7.30
CA THR A 649 -25.99 5.51 7.00
C THR A 649 -25.92 5.73 5.49
N ALA A 650 -25.98 6.97 5.04
CA ALA A 650 -25.65 7.35 3.66
C ALA A 650 -24.17 7.70 3.57
N THR A 651 -23.53 7.34 2.45
CA THR A 651 -22.11 7.60 2.20
C THR A 651 -21.89 8.29 0.87
N ALA A 652 -20.92 9.20 0.80
CA ALA A 652 -20.50 9.88 -0.42
C ALA A 652 -18.99 10.08 -0.42
N ARG A 653 -18.33 9.92 -1.58
CA ARG A 653 -16.92 10.25 -1.77
C ARG A 653 -16.72 10.96 -3.10
N LEU A 654 -16.10 12.12 -3.05
CA LEU A 654 -15.70 12.91 -4.21
C LEU A 654 -14.19 12.83 -4.37
N ASN A 655 -13.73 12.47 -5.57
CA ASN A 655 -12.31 12.46 -5.91
C ASN A 655 -12.08 13.41 -7.08
N HIS A 656 -11.09 14.29 -6.97
CA HIS A 656 -10.68 15.21 -8.04
C HIS A 656 -9.18 15.14 -8.26
N SER A 657 -8.78 14.98 -9.52
CA SER A 657 -7.39 15.10 -9.97
C SER A 657 -7.28 16.22 -11.00
N GLY A 658 -6.35 17.14 -10.79
CA GLY A 658 -5.98 18.14 -11.77
C GLY A 658 -5.32 17.53 -13.00
N SER A 659 -5.12 18.32 -14.04
CA SER A 659 -4.44 17.89 -15.25
C SER A 659 -2.97 17.52 -14.97
N GLN A 660 -2.42 16.60 -15.78
CA GLN A 660 -1.05 16.11 -15.69
C GLN A 660 -0.44 15.95 -17.09
N TYR A 661 0.82 15.59 -17.20
CA TYR A 661 1.51 15.42 -18.46
C TYR A 661 2.10 14.00 -18.58
N ALA A 662 2.05 13.45 -19.81
CA ALA A 662 2.61 12.15 -20.12
C ALA A 662 4.01 12.23 -20.77
N ASP A 663 4.66 13.39 -20.75
CA ASP A 663 6.01 13.58 -21.28
C ASP A 663 6.75 14.69 -20.53
N GLN A 664 8.09 14.64 -20.53
CA GLN A 664 8.93 15.65 -19.86
C GLN A 664 8.84 17.05 -20.50
N ALA A 665 8.50 17.13 -21.79
CA ALA A 665 8.34 18.40 -22.49
C ALA A 665 7.01 19.10 -22.14
N ASN A 666 6.11 18.42 -21.43
CA ASN A 666 4.74 18.84 -21.12
C ASN A 666 3.90 19.15 -22.38
N SER A 667 4.13 18.41 -23.45
CA SER A 667 3.38 18.51 -24.70
C SER A 667 2.15 17.61 -24.74
N LYS A 668 2.19 16.44 -24.06
CA LYS A 668 1.09 15.47 -23.96
C LYS A 668 0.31 15.70 -22.67
N LYS A 669 -0.71 16.55 -22.73
CA LYS A 669 -1.53 16.88 -21.57
C LYS A 669 -2.66 15.86 -21.39
N ILE A 670 -2.79 15.34 -20.18
CA ILE A 670 -3.91 14.53 -19.71
C ILE A 670 -4.86 15.47 -18.94
N ASP A 671 -6.15 15.46 -19.28
CA ASP A 671 -7.13 16.34 -18.68
C ASP A 671 -7.44 15.97 -17.22
N SER A 672 -7.98 16.91 -16.47
CA SER A 672 -8.48 16.69 -15.11
C SER A 672 -9.75 15.85 -15.12
N PHE A 673 -10.01 15.16 -14.03
CA PHE A 673 -11.24 14.40 -13.84
C PHE A 673 -11.82 14.57 -12.44
N THR A 674 -13.10 14.26 -12.30
CA THR A 674 -13.81 14.24 -11.01
C THR A 674 -14.76 13.07 -10.99
N THR A 675 -14.64 12.19 -9.98
CA THR A 675 -15.55 11.07 -9.77
C THR A 675 -16.32 11.26 -8.48
N LEU A 676 -17.57 10.78 -8.47
CA LEU A 676 -18.45 10.74 -7.30
C LEU A 676 -18.87 9.32 -7.04
N ASP A 677 -18.65 8.84 -5.82
CA ASP A 677 -19.11 7.56 -5.32
C ASP A 677 -20.22 7.79 -4.30
N LEU A 678 -21.31 7.02 -4.39
CA LEU A 678 -22.44 7.09 -3.47
C LEU A 678 -22.76 5.71 -2.92
N GLY A 679 -23.20 5.65 -1.67
CA GLY A 679 -23.60 4.38 -1.08
C GLY A 679 -24.50 4.51 0.13
N VAL A 680 -24.97 3.36 0.59
CA VAL A 680 -25.73 3.21 1.82
C VAL A 680 -25.22 2.01 2.60
N ARG A 681 -25.25 2.12 3.91
CA ARG A 681 -24.98 1.03 4.85
C ARG A 681 -26.14 0.91 5.81
N TYR A 682 -26.66 -0.31 5.97
CA TYR A 682 -27.71 -0.58 6.92
C TYR A 682 -27.28 -1.67 7.90
N ARG A 683 -27.25 -1.33 9.20
CA ARG A 683 -26.92 -2.22 10.31
C ARG A 683 -28.19 -2.65 11.02
N LEU A 684 -28.42 -3.94 11.11
CA LEU A 684 -29.55 -4.56 11.73
C LEU A 684 -29.07 -5.37 12.94
N ALA A 685 -29.46 -4.99 14.14
CA ALA A 685 -29.36 -5.83 15.32
C ALA A 685 -30.45 -6.91 15.22
N LEU A 686 -30.08 -8.20 15.26
CA LEU A 686 -31.02 -9.30 15.02
C LEU A 686 -31.56 -9.93 16.28
N ASN A 687 -30.83 -9.83 17.39
CA ASN A 687 -31.24 -10.39 18.67
C ASN A 687 -30.55 -9.66 19.86
N GLU A 688 -30.95 -10.03 21.09
CA GLU A 688 -30.37 -9.52 22.33
C GLU A 688 -28.90 -9.93 22.53
N ASN A 689 -28.40 -10.94 21.81
CA ASN A 689 -27.01 -11.42 21.85
C ASN A 689 -26.07 -10.60 20.98
N GLN A 690 -26.47 -9.41 20.52
CA GLN A 690 -25.69 -8.51 19.71
C GLN A 690 -25.30 -9.02 18.30
N ASN A 691 -25.92 -10.10 17.83
CA ASN A 691 -25.72 -10.54 16.45
C ASN A 691 -26.17 -9.44 15.49
N GLN A 692 -25.31 -9.11 14.56
CA GLN A 692 -25.53 -7.97 13.65
C GLN A 692 -25.45 -8.42 12.19
N MET A 693 -26.41 -7.96 11.40
CA MET A 693 -26.31 -8.04 9.95
C MET A 693 -26.04 -6.65 9.38
N THR A 694 -25.03 -6.53 8.54
CA THR A 694 -24.74 -5.28 7.83
C THR A 694 -24.91 -5.48 6.33
N VAL A 695 -25.78 -4.70 5.72
CA VAL A 695 -25.97 -4.63 4.27
C VAL A 695 -25.33 -3.35 3.76
N ARG A 696 -24.49 -3.44 2.73
CA ARG A 696 -23.90 -2.29 2.04
C ARG A 696 -24.24 -2.34 0.57
N ALA A 697 -24.63 -1.21 0.02
CA ALA A 697 -24.81 -1.04 -1.41
C ALA A 697 -24.17 0.28 -1.83
N GLY A 698 -23.46 0.27 -2.94
CA GLY A 698 -22.73 1.45 -3.42
C GLY A 698 -22.57 1.43 -4.94
N VAL A 699 -22.31 2.62 -5.45
CA VAL A 699 -21.98 2.84 -6.85
C VAL A 699 -20.76 3.75 -6.87
N ASP A 700 -19.64 3.23 -7.34
CA ASP A 700 -18.44 4.04 -7.60
C ASP A 700 -18.59 4.69 -8.98
N ASN A 701 -18.05 5.92 -9.10
CA ASN A 701 -18.16 6.71 -10.33
C ASN A 701 -19.61 6.82 -10.85
N VAL A 702 -20.53 7.31 -10.01
CA VAL A 702 -21.98 7.42 -10.31
C VAL A 702 -22.27 8.17 -11.61
N THR A 703 -21.47 9.18 -11.90
CA THR A 703 -21.60 10.03 -13.10
C THR A 703 -21.12 9.34 -14.37
N ASP A 704 -20.50 8.16 -14.24
CA ASP A 704 -19.86 7.42 -15.34
C ASP A 704 -18.81 8.26 -16.08
N GLU A 705 -18.04 9.05 -15.32
CA GLU A 705 -16.95 9.85 -15.86
C GLU A 705 -15.96 8.94 -16.58
N ASN A 706 -15.69 9.25 -17.84
CA ASN A 706 -14.71 8.55 -18.66
C ASN A 706 -13.43 9.39 -18.70
N TYR A 707 -12.31 8.84 -18.20
CA TYR A 707 -11.09 9.61 -18.01
C TYR A 707 -9.82 8.78 -18.13
N TRP A 708 -8.73 9.43 -18.50
CA TRP A 708 -7.40 8.89 -18.33
C TRP A 708 -6.94 9.16 -16.89
N SER A 709 -6.72 8.10 -16.11
CA SER A 709 -6.30 8.22 -14.70
C SER A 709 -4.86 8.73 -14.57
N GLY A 710 -4.01 8.50 -15.57
CA GLY A 710 -2.64 9.00 -15.58
C GLY A 710 -1.73 8.25 -16.55
N ALA A 711 -0.44 8.58 -16.47
CA ALA A 711 0.63 7.89 -17.17
C ALA A 711 1.60 7.26 -16.16
N ASP A 712 2.33 6.22 -16.58
CA ASP A 712 3.46 5.68 -15.82
C ASP A 712 4.61 6.72 -15.72
N ASP A 713 5.61 6.44 -14.88
CA ASP A 713 6.71 7.39 -14.65
C ASP A 713 7.60 7.64 -15.87
N SER A 714 7.55 6.76 -16.86
CA SER A 714 8.26 6.92 -18.14
C SER A 714 7.46 7.72 -19.19
N GLY A 715 6.15 7.88 -18.99
CA GLY A 715 5.23 8.43 -19.97
C GLY A 715 4.99 7.51 -21.19
N THR A 716 5.33 6.24 -21.03
CA THR A 716 5.15 5.22 -22.09
C THR A 716 3.73 4.69 -22.11
N TYR A 717 3.13 4.47 -20.95
CA TYR A 717 1.81 3.87 -20.81
C TYR A 717 0.80 4.84 -20.23
N LEU A 718 -0.38 4.86 -20.84
CA LEU A 718 -1.53 5.65 -20.42
C LEU A 718 -2.61 4.72 -19.89
N PHE A 719 -3.17 5.03 -18.71
CA PHE A 719 -4.14 4.19 -18.02
C PHE A 719 -5.51 4.86 -17.98
N ARG A 720 -6.55 4.06 -18.24
CA ARG A 720 -7.93 4.50 -18.09
C ARG A 720 -8.38 4.35 -16.64
N GLY A 721 -9.27 5.25 -16.21
CA GLY A 721 -9.98 5.14 -14.94
C GLY A 721 -11.02 4.02 -14.94
N GLU A 722 -11.47 3.64 -13.74
CA GLU A 722 -12.50 2.62 -13.57
C GLU A 722 -13.88 3.19 -13.99
N PRO A 723 -14.69 2.43 -14.73
CA PRO A 723 -16.06 2.82 -15.10
C PRO A 723 -16.98 2.79 -13.89
N ARG A 724 -18.24 3.23 -14.09
CA ARG A 724 -19.27 3.08 -13.06
C ARG A 724 -19.39 1.64 -12.62
N THR A 725 -19.24 1.41 -11.30
CA THR A 725 -19.16 0.08 -10.71
C THR A 725 -20.15 -0.06 -9.57
N PHE A 726 -21.05 -1.05 -9.66
CA PHE A 726 -22.01 -1.36 -8.61
C PHE A 726 -21.43 -2.36 -7.63
N LYS A 727 -21.63 -2.14 -6.33
CA LYS A 727 -21.15 -3.00 -5.25
C LYS A 727 -22.27 -3.27 -4.26
N VAL A 728 -22.43 -4.53 -3.87
CA VAL A 728 -23.33 -4.93 -2.78
C VAL A 728 -22.63 -5.93 -1.89
N SER A 729 -22.76 -5.79 -0.59
CA SER A 729 -22.29 -6.82 0.34
C SER A 729 -23.25 -7.01 1.51
N VAL A 730 -23.30 -8.24 2.01
CA VAL A 730 -24.00 -8.63 3.22
C VAL A 730 -23.00 -9.31 4.13
N GLY A 731 -22.82 -8.77 5.32
CA GLY A 731 -22.01 -9.35 6.38
C GLY A 731 -22.90 -9.73 7.57
N TYR A 732 -22.62 -10.87 8.16
CA TYR A 732 -23.24 -11.32 9.39
C TYR A 732 -22.18 -11.55 10.45
N GLU A 733 -22.40 -10.98 11.62
CA GLU A 733 -21.55 -11.08 12.81
C GLU A 733 -22.35 -11.79 13.92
N PHE A 734 -21.73 -12.88 14.46
CA PHE A 734 -22.33 -13.75 15.48
C PHE A 734 -22.07 -13.24 16.88
#